data_d9b62e833793eb7abfe4e8f27c054e22
#
_entry.id   d9b62e833793eb7abfe4e8f27c054e22
#
_cell.length_a   1.000
_cell.length_b   1.000
_cell.length_c   1.000
_cell.angle_alpha   90.00
_cell.angle_beta   90.00
_cell.angle_gamma   90.00
#
_symmetry.space_group_name_H-M   'P 1'
#
loop_
_entity.id
_entity.type
_entity.pdbx_description
1 polymer ?
#
loop_
_entity_poly.entity_id
_entity_poly.type
_entity_poly.pdbx_seq_one_letter_code
_entity_poly.pdbx_strand_id
1 'polypeptide(L)'
;MSELGLPKSNDLEATWNFIEPGVNKILGPRSLKETERMREEQRYNHTRTILSPTTYMDIYTAIYNYCVDKSSFSTTDQPQQQNTMPSLSRSIISGSELYFRLETHLESYLNTLEKRDNETFLQFYVRRWKRFVIGAHFLNHAFDYMNRYWVQKERSDGKRNIFNIYHLCIFIWKQIIFEKNKDLLIDEILYLITKERNLQVIDQSLIYGSIESFVTMGIDKHDLKKLNLECYIDSFEGRFLEVTEEFWSEHCKNFLSEHTVDEYIYEVERIIKYEELVVNSYLDPHTIKLSSNILNKVLIDEHKEELYKTFVLFLDAQNESSIKLLYTLLKREVNLLPRLAQIFESYVKSFGETAVSTLINETNGNVSPKDYIKCLIKVYDTFLSIAKNCFDSEVSFIKSLDNAARMFINVNEFAYPPGTPSSETSKTPEMLAKYSDLLLKRSAKNQGLVSDMSISDIMVIFKFLSEKDAFEKHYRRLFAKRLIHGTSISDVAEEDVIQRLQNENSMEYTGKITKMFQDIKLSKQLEVEFENAIKVDPDYSRTKYPEFQPFVLAETMWPFPYTKVDFQLPKDLLPTYKGLEKLYASKHNGRILKWLWPLCRGEIQADIGKEGRPPFIFTVTLFQMAILLQFNDTAVLTMGEICKKTKLSINEVINNIVPFIKLKLLQQSPPQISALTSLRTEFELAHPYKAAKSKINFANGIKSDVASVLLSQQQQQQQQQGNHNLGNLADTQDDLEETNAELDSERQVFLESCIVRILKKNGKLHHSSLVNECIVMAQERFHPKVSMIKRAIEDLISKEYIQRLEDGETYEYLA
;
A
#
# COMPACT_ATOMS: atom_id res chain seq x y z
N MET A 1 72.54 -9.60 35.93
CA MET A 1 72.21 -10.99 35.59
C MET A 1 73.34 -11.70 34.80
N SER A 2 74.19 -11.00 34.15
CA SER A 2 75.31 -11.59 33.33
C SER A 2 76.49 -12.11 34.13
N GLU A 3 76.56 -12.00 35.44
CA GLU A 3 77.61 -12.51 36.28
C GLU A 3 77.28 -13.74 37.11
N LEU A 4 76.02 -14.14 37.17
CA LEU A 4 75.57 -15.37 37.83
C LEU A 4 75.23 -16.39 36.72
N GLY A 5 76.09 -17.44 36.68
CA GLY A 5 75.89 -18.60 35.75
C GLY A 5 74.47 -19.15 35.97
N LEU A 6 73.93 -19.79 34.87
CA LEU A 6 72.63 -20.48 34.91
C LEU A 6 72.51 -21.35 36.16
N PRO A 7 71.38 -21.33 36.93
CA PRO A 7 71.18 -22.09 38.12
C PRO A 7 71.23 -23.61 37.83
N LYS A 8 71.55 -24.40 38.84
CA LYS A 8 71.46 -25.86 38.77
C LYS A 8 70.02 -26.27 38.56
N SER A 9 69.77 -27.12 37.61
CA SER A 9 68.39 -27.46 37.09
C SER A 9 67.47 -28.11 38.08
N ASN A 10 67.98 -28.57 39.24
CA ASN A 10 67.17 -29.29 40.28
C ASN A 10 66.78 -28.42 41.49
N ASP A 11 67.22 -27.15 41.58
CA ASP A 11 66.96 -26.31 42.69
C ASP A 11 65.91 -25.26 42.36
N LEU A 12 64.69 -25.39 42.98
CA LEU A 12 63.60 -24.46 42.79
C LEU A 12 63.95 -23.04 43.28
N GLU A 13 64.55 -22.91 44.46
CA GLU A 13 64.84 -21.63 45.03
C GLU A 13 65.94 -20.91 44.26
N ALA A 14 66.98 -21.60 43.79
CA ALA A 14 68.01 -21.06 42.96
C ALA A 14 67.45 -20.56 41.61
N THR A 15 66.57 -21.40 40.99
CA THR A 15 65.90 -21.07 39.72
C THR A 15 64.99 -19.86 39.91
N TRP A 16 64.21 -19.85 41.00
CA TRP A 16 63.29 -18.75 41.26
C TRP A 16 64.03 -17.43 41.52
N ASN A 17 65.04 -17.44 42.37
CA ASN A 17 65.87 -16.27 42.65
C ASN A 17 66.60 -15.72 41.41
N PHE A 18 66.86 -16.53 40.41
CA PHE A 18 67.43 -16.12 39.16
C PHE A 18 66.38 -15.44 38.25
N ILE A 19 65.18 -15.98 38.17
CA ILE A 19 64.11 -15.45 37.23
C ILE A 19 63.29 -14.31 37.85
N GLU A 20 63.10 -14.24 39.21
CA GLU A 20 62.27 -13.28 39.92
C GLU A 20 62.58 -11.81 39.58
N PRO A 21 63.83 -11.33 39.49
CA PRO A 21 64.07 -9.96 39.10
C PRO A 21 63.63 -9.64 37.66
N GLY A 22 63.67 -10.62 36.76
CA GLY A 22 63.15 -10.48 35.41
C GLY A 22 61.62 -10.45 35.35
N VAL A 23 60.95 -11.30 36.14
CA VAL A 23 59.50 -11.32 36.27
C VAL A 23 59.03 -9.98 36.82
N ASN A 24 59.66 -9.45 37.84
CA ASN A 24 59.32 -8.10 38.41
C ASN A 24 59.52 -6.98 37.38
N LYS A 25 60.55 -7.02 36.55
CA LYS A 25 60.70 -6.02 35.45
C LYS A 25 59.64 -6.16 34.41
N ILE A 26 59.25 -7.37 34.06
CA ILE A 26 58.15 -7.65 33.11
C ILE A 26 56.81 -7.08 33.65
N LEU A 27 56.45 -7.38 34.91
CA LEU A 27 55.21 -6.90 35.56
C LEU A 27 55.22 -5.39 35.78
N GLY A 28 56.39 -4.79 36.04
CA GLY A 28 56.54 -3.35 36.23
C GLY A 28 56.54 -2.89 37.67
N PRO A 29 56.72 -1.60 37.90
CA PRO A 29 56.89 -1.07 39.28
C PRO A 29 55.62 -1.14 40.11
N ARG A 30 55.75 -1.46 41.38
CA ARG A 30 54.64 -1.56 42.35
C ARG A 30 54.26 -0.19 42.93
N SER A 31 55.24 0.68 43.17
CA SER A 31 55.05 2.00 43.78
C SER A 31 55.59 3.13 42.93
N LEU A 32 55.32 4.38 43.32
CA LEU A 32 55.88 5.61 42.70
C LEU A 32 57.39 5.66 42.78
N LYS A 33 57.93 5.28 43.94
CA LYS A 33 59.39 5.24 44.19
C LYS A 33 60.09 4.26 43.24
N GLU A 34 59.52 3.11 43.03
CA GLU A 34 60.01 2.16 42.03
C GLU A 34 59.90 2.67 40.61
N THR A 35 58.82 3.39 40.29
CA THR A 35 58.63 4.02 38.98
C THR A 35 59.67 5.04 38.66
N GLU A 36 60.04 5.87 39.61
CA GLU A 36 61.09 6.91 39.47
C GLU A 36 62.45 6.21 39.34
N ARG A 37 62.73 5.22 40.14
CA ARG A 37 63.96 4.41 40.05
C ARG A 37 64.13 3.71 38.70
N MET A 38 63.08 3.12 38.19
CA MET A 38 63.09 2.51 36.85
C MET A 38 63.26 3.56 35.72
N ARG A 39 62.66 4.73 35.85
CA ARG A 39 62.89 5.80 34.87
C ARG A 39 64.30 6.32 34.87
N GLU A 40 64.95 6.41 36.02
CA GLU A 40 66.35 6.78 36.14
C GLU A 40 67.24 5.73 35.54
N GLU A 41 67.03 4.43 35.84
CA GLU A 41 67.75 3.31 35.20
C GLU A 41 67.57 3.29 33.68
N GLN A 42 66.36 3.56 33.16
CA GLN A 42 66.09 3.62 31.71
C GLN A 42 66.77 4.84 31.02
N ARG A 43 66.89 5.96 31.70
CA ARG A 43 67.63 7.13 31.22
C ARG A 43 69.15 6.85 31.15
N TYR A 44 69.62 6.06 32.08
CA TYR A 44 71.07 5.71 32.12
C TYR A 44 71.43 4.65 31.05
N ASN A 45 70.52 3.75 30.72
CA ASN A 45 70.80 2.62 29.82
C ASN A 45 70.34 2.77 28.38
N HIS A 46 69.78 3.93 27.98
CA HIS A 46 69.26 4.18 26.62
C HIS A 46 68.34 3.08 25.99
N THR A 47 67.82 2.15 26.78
CA THR A 47 67.03 1.03 26.30
C THR A 47 65.53 1.27 26.49
N ARG A 48 64.82 1.37 25.37
CA ARG A 48 63.35 1.44 25.39
C ARG A 48 62.65 0.08 25.60
N THR A 49 63.42 -0.99 25.75
CA THR A 49 62.90 -2.37 25.88
C THR A 49 62.69 -2.75 27.35
N ILE A 50 61.61 -3.42 27.68
CA ILE A 50 61.26 -3.90 29.01
C ILE A 50 62.33 -4.85 29.56
N LEU A 51 62.86 -5.70 28.73
CA LEU A 51 64.00 -6.62 28.99
C LEU A 51 64.95 -6.65 27.78
N SER A 52 66.24 -6.85 28.04
CA SER A 52 67.15 -7.13 26.94
C SER A 52 66.85 -8.53 26.36
N PRO A 53 67.08 -8.75 25.07
CA PRO A 53 66.87 -10.06 24.45
C PRO A 53 67.72 -11.16 25.14
N THR A 54 68.89 -10.83 25.61
CA THR A 54 69.74 -11.75 26.36
C THR A 54 69.14 -12.18 27.68
N THR A 55 68.69 -11.20 28.49
CA THR A 55 68.02 -11.50 29.78
C THR A 55 66.77 -12.31 29.59
N TYR A 56 66.02 -12.04 28.51
CA TYR A 56 64.84 -12.84 28.18
C TYR A 56 65.15 -14.29 27.87
N MET A 57 66.20 -14.51 27.05
CA MET A 57 66.65 -15.85 26.72
C MET A 57 67.24 -16.58 27.93
N ASP A 58 67.93 -15.89 28.84
CA ASP A 58 68.45 -16.48 30.08
C ASP A 58 67.29 -16.96 30.97
N ILE A 59 66.22 -16.18 31.09
CA ILE A 59 65.00 -16.55 31.85
C ILE A 59 64.37 -17.79 31.21
N TYR A 60 64.16 -17.75 29.87
CA TYR A 60 63.57 -18.89 29.16
C TYR A 60 64.41 -20.17 29.32
N THR A 61 65.71 -20.06 29.22
CA THR A 61 66.64 -21.21 29.36
C THR A 61 66.61 -21.76 30.80
N ALA A 62 66.56 -20.92 31.82
CA ALA A 62 66.48 -21.37 33.21
C ALA A 62 65.15 -22.11 33.47
N ILE A 63 64.04 -21.62 32.95
CA ILE A 63 62.72 -22.29 33.02
C ILE A 63 62.73 -23.64 32.28
N TYR A 64 63.29 -23.64 31.05
CA TYR A 64 63.39 -24.84 30.23
C TYR A 64 64.20 -25.90 30.97
N ASN A 65 65.45 -25.58 31.47
CA ASN A 65 66.32 -26.51 32.17
C ASN A 65 65.65 -27.10 33.41
N TYR A 66 64.93 -26.26 34.18
CA TYR A 66 64.21 -26.75 35.35
C TYR A 66 63.09 -27.74 34.99
N CYS A 67 62.35 -27.54 33.92
CA CYS A 67 61.26 -28.39 33.48
C CYS A 67 61.82 -29.72 32.87
N VAL A 68 62.94 -29.70 32.18
CA VAL A 68 63.51 -30.87 31.49
C VAL A 68 64.24 -31.81 32.47
N ASP A 69 65.04 -31.27 33.37
CA ASP A 69 65.91 -32.06 34.23
C ASP A 69 65.16 -32.87 35.31
N LYS A 70 64.13 -32.33 35.89
CA LYS A 70 63.27 -33.12 36.79
C LYS A 70 62.54 -34.28 36.08
N SER A 71 62.43 -34.28 34.77
CA SER A 71 61.93 -35.43 34.00
C SER A 71 62.84 -36.61 33.93
N SER A 72 64.17 -36.42 34.12
CA SER A 72 65.19 -37.45 34.03
C SER A 72 65.49 -38.17 35.37
N PHE A 73 64.99 -37.66 36.53
CA PHE A 73 65.34 -38.25 37.82
C PHE A 73 64.45 -39.38 38.35
N SER A 74 63.52 -39.89 37.55
CA SER A 74 62.69 -41.06 37.97
C SER A 74 63.25 -42.41 37.52
N THR A 75 64.61 -42.49 37.24
CA THR A 75 65.21 -43.73 36.78
C THR A 75 66.60 -43.92 37.48
N THR A 76 66.59 -44.13 38.82
CA THR A 76 67.70 -44.88 39.43
C THR A 76 67.26 -45.53 40.74
N ASP A 77 67.46 -46.81 40.82
CA ASP A 77 67.48 -47.78 41.89
C ASP A 77 66.26 -48.69 42.04
N GLN A 78 66.33 -49.80 41.27
CA GLN A 78 66.53 -51.17 41.74
C GLN A 78 66.66 -52.18 40.62
N PRO A 79 67.58 -53.15 40.71
CA PRO A 79 67.81 -54.15 39.67
C PRO A 79 66.91 -55.42 39.94
N GLN A 80 66.63 -56.07 38.83
CA GLN A 80 66.07 -57.45 38.67
C GLN A 80 64.52 -57.58 38.59
N GLN A 81 64.02 -57.87 37.49
CA GLN A 81 63.72 -59.19 36.96
C GLN A 81 63.03 -59.09 35.60
N GLN A 82 63.34 -59.98 34.76
CA GLN A 82 63.01 -60.09 33.31
C GLN A 82 61.53 -60.31 33.07
N ASN A 83 61.18 -59.83 31.80
CA ASN A 83 59.99 -60.19 31.01
C ASN A 83 58.68 -59.42 31.26
N THR A 84 58.55 -58.40 30.46
CA THR A 84 57.36 -58.20 29.60
C THR A 84 57.43 -56.79 28.96
N MET A 85 57.06 -56.68 27.68
CA MET A 85 56.82 -55.53 26.82
C MET A 85 57.27 -54.14 27.30
N PRO A 86 57.86 -53.25 26.46
CA PRO A 86 58.26 -51.93 26.86
C PRO A 86 56.98 -51.08 26.99
N SER A 87 56.55 -50.94 28.23
CA SER A 87 55.65 -49.87 28.58
C SER A 87 56.38 -48.52 28.39
N LEU A 88 55.91 -47.67 27.51
CA LEU A 88 56.34 -46.27 27.38
C LEU A 88 56.41 -45.65 28.78
N SER A 89 57.64 -45.47 29.27
CA SER A 89 57.90 -44.78 30.54
C SER A 89 57.36 -43.34 30.38
N ARG A 90 56.26 -43.04 31.02
CA ARG A 90 55.69 -41.70 31.15
C ARG A 90 56.75 -40.82 31.82
N SER A 91 57.47 -40.01 31.05
CA SER A 91 58.32 -38.95 31.59
C SER A 91 57.45 -38.01 32.40
N ILE A 92 57.59 -37.96 33.72
CA ILE A 92 56.91 -37.05 34.60
C ILE A 92 57.60 -35.67 34.43
N ILE A 93 57.00 -34.80 33.56
CA ILE A 93 57.48 -33.45 33.40
C ILE A 93 57.09 -32.69 34.67
N SER A 94 58.08 -32.22 35.43
CA SER A 94 57.92 -31.56 36.72
C SER A 94 57.94 -30.04 36.50
N GLY A 95 56.78 -29.42 36.58
CA GLY A 95 56.59 -27.96 36.49
C GLY A 95 55.69 -27.38 37.56
N SER A 96 55.05 -28.27 38.35
CA SER A 96 54.07 -27.88 39.35
C SER A 96 54.56 -26.89 40.41
N GLU A 97 55.76 -27.14 40.99
CA GLU A 97 56.30 -26.27 42.01
C GLU A 97 56.65 -24.87 41.54
N LEU A 98 57.23 -24.76 40.33
CA LEU A 98 57.53 -23.49 39.72
C LEU A 98 56.27 -22.73 39.31
N TYR A 99 55.24 -23.46 38.86
CA TYR A 99 53.91 -22.88 38.54
C TYR A 99 53.25 -22.28 39.77
N PHE A 100 53.17 -23.00 40.85
CA PHE A 100 52.56 -22.51 42.12
C PHE A 100 53.43 -21.41 42.78
N ARG A 101 54.76 -21.45 42.58
CA ARG A 101 55.63 -20.36 43.06
C ARG A 101 55.37 -19.05 42.30
N LEU A 102 55.18 -19.16 40.96
CA LEU A 102 54.81 -18.04 40.13
C LEU A 102 53.40 -17.49 40.52
N GLU A 103 52.45 -18.38 40.76
CA GLU A 103 51.09 -18.02 41.22
C GLU A 103 51.13 -17.22 42.54
N THR A 104 51.84 -17.71 43.55
CA THR A 104 52.00 -17.01 44.82
C THR A 104 52.70 -15.67 44.65
N HIS A 105 53.68 -15.57 43.77
CA HIS A 105 54.38 -14.32 43.48
C HIS A 105 53.48 -13.29 42.79
N LEU A 106 52.66 -13.72 41.83
CA LEU A 106 51.67 -12.85 41.16
C LEU A 106 50.63 -12.33 42.14
N GLU A 107 50.16 -13.19 43.06
CA GLU A 107 49.24 -12.78 44.13
C GLU A 107 49.88 -11.73 45.04
N SER A 108 51.10 -11.97 45.52
CA SER A 108 51.85 -10.99 46.31
C SER A 108 52.08 -9.67 45.60
N TYR A 109 52.45 -9.75 44.34
CA TYR A 109 52.67 -8.57 43.49
C TYR A 109 51.40 -7.71 43.36
N LEU A 110 50.25 -8.35 43.08
CA LEU A 110 48.97 -7.60 42.93
C LEU A 110 48.48 -6.97 44.25
N ASN A 111 48.67 -7.66 45.38
CA ASN A 111 48.29 -7.13 46.69
C ASN A 111 49.16 -5.94 47.14
N THR A 112 50.34 -5.76 46.58
CA THR A 112 51.26 -4.65 46.90
C THR A 112 51.17 -3.47 45.94
N LEU A 113 50.21 -3.45 45.02
CA LEU A 113 50.04 -2.34 44.07
C LEU A 113 49.51 -1.10 44.76
N GLU A 114 50.21 0.02 44.64
CA GLU A 114 49.79 1.29 45.23
C GLU A 114 49.16 2.24 44.24
N LYS A 115 48.05 2.94 44.70
CA LYS A 115 47.37 4.00 43.95
C LYS A 115 48.16 5.32 44.15
N ARG A 116 48.12 6.23 43.15
CA ARG A 116 48.66 7.59 43.25
C ARG A 116 47.69 8.52 43.97
N ASP A 117 48.21 9.53 44.71
CA ASP A 117 47.40 10.41 45.54
C ASP A 117 46.32 11.22 44.75
N ASN A 118 46.57 11.57 43.51
CA ASN A 118 45.67 12.34 42.64
C ASN A 118 44.97 11.51 41.54
N GLU A 119 44.85 10.22 41.70
CA GLU A 119 44.28 9.29 40.71
C GLU A 119 42.95 8.73 41.22
N THR A 120 41.91 8.69 40.33
CA THR A 120 40.69 7.93 40.68
C THR A 120 40.97 6.43 40.68
N PHE A 121 40.10 5.64 41.32
CA PHE A 121 40.31 4.19 41.31
C PHE A 121 40.25 3.64 39.89
N LEU A 122 39.37 4.13 39.02
CA LEU A 122 39.23 3.75 37.62
C LEU A 122 40.52 4.07 36.83
N GLN A 123 41.12 5.25 37.02
CA GLN A 123 42.40 5.63 36.37
C GLN A 123 43.53 4.68 36.79
N PHE A 124 43.60 4.38 38.12
CA PHE A 124 44.55 3.39 38.65
C PHE A 124 44.35 2.04 38.02
N TYR A 125 43.09 1.53 37.98
CA TYR A 125 42.74 0.21 37.46
C TYR A 125 43.13 0.09 35.98
N VAL A 126 42.69 0.99 35.12
CA VAL A 126 42.99 0.95 33.67
C VAL A 126 44.50 1.05 33.37
N ARG A 127 45.17 1.98 34.06
CA ARG A 127 46.64 2.12 33.89
C ARG A 127 47.39 0.85 34.29
N ARG A 128 47.00 0.24 35.44
CA ARG A 128 47.65 -1.00 35.91
C ARG A 128 47.24 -2.20 35.04
N TRP A 129 46.01 -2.28 34.65
CA TRP A 129 45.54 -3.36 33.75
C TRP A 129 46.33 -3.37 32.43
N LYS A 130 46.37 -2.28 31.71
CA LYS A 130 47.11 -2.18 30.43
C LYS A 130 48.55 -2.64 30.59
N ARG A 131 49.22 -2.24 31.66
CA ARG A 131 50.60 -2.65 31.94
C ARG A 131 50.70 -4.13 32.29
N PHE A 132 49.78 -4.63 33.10
CA PHE A 132 49.77 -6.04 33.55
C PHE A 132 49.48 -7.01 32.40
N VAL A 133 48.58 -6.71 31.53
CA VAL A 133 48.26 -7.56 30.35
C VAL A 133 49.47 -7.68 29.43
N ILE A 134 50.18 -6.58 29.17
CA ILE A 134 51.43 -6.62 28.41
C ILE A 134 52.46 -7.52 29.12
N GLY A 135 52.59 -7.39 30.44
CA GLY A 135 53.45 -8.24 31.27
C GLY A 135 53.03 -9.73 31.17
N ALA A 136 51.72 -10.01 31.26
CA ALA A 136 51.18 -11.37 31.14
C ALA A 136 51.51 -12.03 29.80
N HIS A 137 51.45 -11.30 28.70
CA HIS A 137 51.87 -11.80 27.39
C HIS A 137 53.37 -12.16 27.36
N PHE A 138 54.23 -11.28 27.89
CA PHE A 138 55.64 -11.56 27.96
C PHE A 138 55.93 -12.77 28.86
N LEU A 139 55.29 -12.90 30.01
CA LEU A 139 55.42 -14.07 30.87
C LEU A 139 54.93 -15.33 30.17
N ASN A 140 53.81 -15.28 29.50
CA ASN A 140 53.31 -16.43 28.73
C ASN A 140 54.30 -16.96 27.72
N HIS A 141 55.00 -16.07 27.03
CA HIS A 141 56.06 -16.46 26.10
C HIS A 141 57.33 -16.96 26.82
N ALA A 142 57.73 -16.36 27.94
CA ALA A 142 58.88 -16.82 28.71
C ALA A 142 58.70 -18.23 29.28
N PHE A 143 57.46 -18.55 29.65
CA PHE A 143 57.05 -19.87 30.18
C PHE A 143 56.39 -20.76 29.11
N ASP A 144 56.63 -20.53 27.83
CA ASP A 144 55.99 -21.26 26.72
C ASP A 144 56.24 -22.78 26.78
N TYR A 145 57.46 -23.21 27.20
CA TYR A 145 57.77 -24.64 27.36
C TYR A 145 56.89 -25.30 28.44
N MET A 146 56.68 -24.63 29.56
CA MET A 146 55.78 -25.11 30.65
C MET A 146 54.32 -25.16 30.13
N ASN A 147 53.88 -24.17 29.35
CA ASN A 147 52.53 -24.15 28.79
C ASN A 147 52.26 -25.33 27.86
N ARG A 148 53.22 -25.60 26.94
CA ARG A 148 53.07 -26.66 25.94
C ARG A 148 53.11 -28.08 26.52
N TYR A 149 53.93 -28.29 27.52
CA TYR A 149 54.20 -29.67 27.99
C TYR A 149 53.54 -29.99 29.32
N TRP A 150 53.73 -29.16 30.34
CA TRP A 150 53.13 -29.42 31.64
C TRP A 150 51.66 -28.97 31.76
N VAL A 151 51.34 -27.76 31.43
CA VAL A 151 49.94 -27.27 31.53
C VAL A 151 49.01 -28.07 30.64
N GLN A 152 49.41 -28.33 29.40
CA GLN A 152 48.59 -29.06 28.44
C GLN A 152 48.34 -30.51 28.94
N LYS A 153 49.34 -31.16 29.52
CA LYS A 153 49.22 -32.51 30.13
C LYS A 153 48.25 -32.50 31.27
N GLU A 154 48.45 -31.60 32.25
CA GLU A 154 47.55 -31.52 33.45
C GLU A 154 46.09 -31.26 33.06
N ARG A 155 45.87 -30.44 32.05
CA ARG A 155 44.54 -30.21 31.51
C ARG A 155 43.94 -31.42 30.81
N SER A 156 44.75 -32.15 30.02
CA SER A 156 44.29 -33.42 29.40
C SER A 156 43.98 -34.49 30.44
N ASP A 157 44.64 -34.47 31.59
CA ASP A 157 44.36 -35.34 32.74
C ASP A 157 43.11 -34.93 33.58
N GLY A 158 42.40 -33.87 33.10
CA GLY A 158 41.10 -33.42 33.66
C GLY A 158 41.21 -32.32 34.70
N LYS A 159 42.37 -31.76 34.99
CA LYS A 159 42.54 -30.64 35.96
C LYS A 159 42.18 -29.30 35.32
N ARG A 160 40.94 -28.87 35.46
CA ARG A 160 40.39 -27.63 34.84
C ARG A 160 40.85 -26.34 35.53
N ASN A 161 41.39 -26.39 36.70
CA ASN A 161 41.88 -25.22 37.45
C ASN A 161 43.32 -24.83 37.10
N ILE A 162 43.98 -25.55 36.20
CA ILE A 162 45.32 -25.22 35.71
C ILE A 162 45.17 -24.45 34.38
N PHE A 163 45.67 -23.26 34.37
CA PHE A 163 45.59 -22.32 33.22
C PHE A 163 47.00 -22.20 32.57
N ASN A 164 47.08 -21.83 31.29
CA ASN A 164 48.34 -21.31 30.74
C ASN A 164 48.71 -20.01 31.48
N ILE A 165 49.97 -19.63 31.42
CA ILE A 165 50.50 -18.51 32.21
C ILE A 165 49.75 -17.20 31.95
N TYR A 166 49.33 -16.94 30.72
CA TYR A 166 48.52 -15.78 30.37
C TYR A 166 47.18 -15.77 31.12
N HIS A 167 46.46 -16.87 31.00
CA HIS A 167 45.15 -17.00 31.65
C HIS A 167 45.26 -17.09 33.18
N LEU A 168 46.35 -17.63 33.71
CA LEU A 168 46.67 -17.62 35.14
C LEU A 168 46.78 -16.13 35.64
N CYS A 169 47.59 -15.34 34.95
CA CYS A 169 47.69 -13.92 35.29
C CYS A 169 46.34 -13.19 35.28
N ILE A 170 45.51 -13.41 34.26
CA ILE A 170 44.20 -12.82 34.16
C ILE A 170 43.27 -13.30 35.28
N PHE A 171 43.32 -14.62 35.62
CA PHE A 171 42.53 -15.23 36.68
C PHE A 171 42.90 -14.64 38.06
N ILE A 172 44.17 -14.50 38.38
CA ILE A 172 44.63 -13.92 39.64
C ILE A 172 44.24 -12.43 39.71
N TRP A 173 44.38 -11.67 38.63
CA TRP A 173 43.91 -10.30 38.53
C TRP A 173 42.40 -10.20 38.86
N LYS A 174 41.59 -11.08 38.29
CA LYS A 174 40.15 -11.14 38.54
C LYS A 174 39.87 -11.33 40.01
N GLN A 175 40.54 -12.27 40.67
CA GLN A 175 40.30 -12.58 42.09
C GLN A 175 40.78 -11.47 43.05
N ILE A 176 41.94 -10.87 42.80
CA ILE A 176 42.59 -9.97 43.77
C ILE A 176 42.18 -8.52 43.59
N ILE A 177 42.11 -8.06 42.37
CA ILE A 177 41.85 -6.64 42.07
C ILE A 177 40.39 -6.45 41.71
N PHE A 178 39.84 -7.24 40.81
CA PHE A 178 38.51 -7.02 40.26
C PHE A 178 37.41 -7.37 41.27
N GLU A 179 37.36 -8.61 41.76
CA GLU A 179 36.26 -9.06 42.64
C GLU A 179 36.17 -8.28 43.95
N LYS A 180 37.33 -7.81 44.50
CA LYS A 180 37.35 -7.01 45.73
C LYS A 180 36.81 -5.61 45.56
N ASN A 181 36.90 -5.06 44.36
CA ASN A 181 36.57 -3.63 44.08
C ASN A 181 35.53 -3.49 42.98
N LYS A 182 34.83 -4.56 42.63
CA LYS A 182 33.91 -4.65 41.51
C LYS A 182 32.86 -3.53 41.52
N ASP A 183 32.16 -3.37 42.66
CA ASP A 183 31.07 -2.41 42.77
C ASP A 183 31.56 -0.97 42.63
N LEU A 184 32.67 -0.62 43.26
CA LEU A 184 33.28 0.71 43.17
C LEU A 184 33.70 1.06 41.75
N LEU A 185 34.27 0.05 41.03
CA LEU A 185 34.71 0.21 39.65
C LEU A 185 33.53 0.44 38.71
N ILE A 186 32.47 -0.31 38.88
CA ILE A 186 31.27 -0.20 38.07
C ILE A 186 30.55 1.12 38.33
N ASP A 187 30.44 1.54 39.59
CA ASP A 187 29.82 2.80 39.98
C ASP A 187 30.57 4.00 39.37
N GLU A 188 31.94 3.99 39.41
CA GLU A 188 32.73 5.03 38.75
C GLU A 188 32.56 5.05 37.22
N ILE A 189 32.41 3.89 36.54
CA ILE A 189 32.16 3.82 35.11
C ILE A 189 30.76 4.38 34.79
N LEU A 190 29.73 3.93 35.52
CA LEU A 190 28.35 4.37 35.30
C LEU A 190 28.21 5.88 35.57
N TYR A 191 28.93 6.41 36.57
CA TYR A 191 28.98 7.82 36.85
C TYR A 191 29.61 8.62 35.67
N LEU A 192 30.68 8.12 35.04
CA LEU A 192 31.23 8.75 33.87
C LEU A 192 30.28 8.74 32.68
N ILE A 193 29.61 7.63 32.44
CA ILE A 193 28.60 7.51 31.39
C ILE A 193 27.46 8.51 31.62
N THR A 194 26.97 8.62 32.88
CA THR A 194 25.95 9.59 33.22
C THR A 194 26.41 11.03 33.02
N LYS A 195 27.66 11.35 33.30
CA LYS A 195 28.26 12.67 33.00
C LYS A 195 28.29 12.94 31.48
N GLU A 196 28.66 11.98 30.71
CA GLU A 196 28.71 12.09 29.26
C GLU A 196 27.30 12.34 28.68
N ARG A 197 26.28 11.62 29.16
CA ARG A 197 24.86 11.85 28.83
C ARG A 197 24.41 13.27 29.16
N ASN A 198 24.96 13.84 30.22
CA ASN A 198 24.76 15.27 30.60
C ASN A 198 25.70 16.24 29.83
N LEU A 199 26.24 15.82 28.70
CA LEU A 199 27.10 16.62 27.80
C LEU A 199 28.41 17.13 28.45
N GLN A 200 28.91 16.48 29.51
CA GLN A 200 30.19 16.78 30.11
C GLN A 200 31.30 15.98 29.40
N VAL A 201 32.43 16.64 29.20
CA VAL A 201 33.59 16.00 28.56
C VAL A 201 34.20 14.97 29.50
N ILE A 202 34.36 13.72 29.04
CA ILE A 202 34.96 12.63 29.80
C ILE A 202 36.13 11.98 29.03
N ASP A 203 36.94 11.22 29.73
CA ASP A 203 37.97 10.39 29.11
C ASP A 203 37.40 9.01 28.77
N GLN A 204 36.89 8.83 27.57
CA GLN A 204 36.30 7.56 27.08
C GLN A 204 37.30 6.39 27.08
N SER A 205 38.63 6.69 27.08
CA SER A 205 39.65 5.62 27.08
C SER A 205 39.69 4.84 28.38
N LEU A 206 39.17 5.42 29.47
CA LEU A 206 39.03 4.79 30.80
C LEU A 206 37.89 3.75 30.75
N ILE A 207 36.76 4.13 30.17
CA ILE A 207 35.61 3.20 30.02
C ILE A 207 36.01 2.06 29.13
N TYR A 208 36.52 2.35 27.91
CA TYR A 208 36.98 1.33 26.98
C TYR A 208 37.98 0.35 27.59
N GLY A 209 39.03 0.85 28.30
CA GLY A 209 40.02 -0.01 28.91
C GLY A 209 39.47 -0.88 30.05
N SER A 210 38.42 -0.43 30.72
CA SER A 210 37.74 -1.23 31.74
C SER A 210 36.88 -2.31 31.14
N ILE A 211 36.09 -1.98 30.13
CA ILE A 211 35.24 -2.93 29.40
C ILE A 211 36.12 -4.00 28.72
N GLU A 212 37.21 -3.61 28.06
CA GLU A 212 38.16 -4.55 27.48
C GLU A 212 38.70 -5.55 28.54
N SER A 213 38.92 -5.06 29.77
CA SER A 213 39.37 -5.92 30.87
C SER A 213 38.27 -6.93 31.29
N PHE A 214 37.02 -6.52 31.35
CA PHE A 214 35.89 -7.41 31.73
C PHE A 214 35.66 -8.50 30.69
N VAL A 215 35.75 -8.17 29.40
CA VAL A 215 35.70 -9.13 28.29
C VAL A 215 36.89 -10.09 28.38
N THR A 216 38.10 -9.57 28.60
CA THR A 216 39.32 -10.39 28.68
C THR A 216 39.33 -11.34 29.89
N MET A 217 38.70 -10.95 31.01
CA MET A 217 38.54 -11.79 32.21
C MET A 217 37.49 -12.89 32.07
N GLY A 218 36.72 -12.90 31.00
CA GLY A 218 35.75 -13.95 30.67
C GLY A 218 36.46 -15.18 30.11
N ILE A 219 37.07 -15.99 30.99
CA ILE A 219 37.81 -17.19 30.62
C ILE A 219 36.89 -18.42 30.70
N ASP A 220 36.74 -19.13 29.55
CA ASP A 220 36.05 -20.43 29.58
C ASP A 220 36.99 -21.49 30.20
N LYS A 221 36.55 -22.09 31.29
CA LYS A 221 37.32 -23.14 31.97
C LYS A 221 37.48 -24.42 31.13
N HIS A 222 36.59 -24.64 30.15
CA HIS A 222 36.63 -25.80 29.28
C HIS A 222 37.52 -25.60 28.06
N ASP A 223 37.44 -24.45 27.43
CA ASP A 223 38.23 -24.07 26.24
C ASP A 223 38.85 -22.69 26.41
N LEU A 224 40.13 -22.64 26.74
CA LEU A 224 40.89 -21.40 26.91
C LEU A 224 41.00 -20.54 25.66
N LYS A 225 40.64 -21.07 24.49
CA LYS A 225 40.64 -20.28 23.24
C LYS A 225 39.34 -19.53 23.02
N LYS A 226 38.29 -19.90 23.77
CA LYS A 226 36.97 -19.30 23.63
C LYS A 226 36.77 -18.21 24.70
N LEU A 227 36.56 -17.00 24.25
CA LEU A 227 36.16 -15.90 25.13
C LEU A 227 34.71 -16.13 25.58
N ASN A 228 34.47 -16.01 26.87
CA ASN A 228 33.14 -16.04 27.49
C ASN A 228 32.81 -14.65 28.04
N LEU A 229 31.66 -14.11 27.69
CA LEU A 229 31.23 -12.77 28.16
C LEU A 229 30.60 -12.78 29.57
N GLU A 230 30.54 -13.94 30.26
CA GLU A 230 29.90 -14.03 31.58
C GLU A 230 30.36 -12.94 32.56
N CYS A 231 31.67 -12.68 32.64
CA CYS A 231 32.21 -11.67 33.55
C CYS A 231 31.71 -10.27 33.22
N TYR A 232 31.59 -9.94 31.93
CA TYR A 232 31.05 -8.66 31.46
C TYR A 232 29.55 -8.54 31.72
N ILE A 233 28.78 -9.59 31.39
CA ILE A 233 27.33 -9.64 31.52
C ILE A 233 26.93 -9.55 32.98
N ASP A 234 27.45 -10.43 33.84
CA ASP A 234 27.07 -10.54 35.26
C ASP A 234 27.53 -9.33 36.08
N SER A 235 28.62 -8.71 35.69
CA SER A 235 29.19 -7.63 36.48
C SER A 235 28.73 -6.25 36.05
N PHE A 236 28.67 -5.98 34.76
CA PHE A 236 28.49 -4.62 34.24
C PHE A 236 27.21 -4.46 33.43
N GLU A 237 26.96 -5.33 32.45
CA GLU A 237 25.89 -5.12 31.47
C GLU A 237 24.51 -4.95 32.12
N GLY A 238 24.15 -5.81 33.07
CA GLY A 238 22.87 -5.72 33.76
C GLY A 238 22.65 -4.37 34.41
N ARG A 239 23.64 -3.91 35.25
CA ARG A 239 23.56 -2.59 35.94
C ARG A 239 23.59 -1.41 34.97
N PHE A 240 24.35 -1.51 33.87
CA PHE A 240 24.36 -0.50 32.83
C PHE A 240 22.98 -0.34 32.17
N LEU A 241 22.30 -1.43 31.89
CA LEU A 241 20.98 -1.44 31.28
C LEU A 241 19.92 -0.84 32.24
N GLU A 242 19.97 -1.19 33.54
CA GLU A 242 19.10 -0.62 34.59
C GLU A 242 19.27 0.90 34.70
N VAL A 243 20.50 1.38 34.85
CA VAL A 243 20.80 2.81 34.93
C VAL A 243 20.43 3.55 33.64
N THR A 244 20.54 2.90 32.49
CA THR A 244 20.12 3.46 31.21
C THR A 244 18.60 3.61 31.12
N GLU A 245 17.86 2.61 31.59
CA GLU A 245 16.39 2.65 31.64
C GLU A 245 15.93 3.79 32.58
N GLU A 246 16.47 3.88 33.77
CA GLU A 246 16.12 4.89 34.77
C GLU A 246 16.43 6.31 34.27
N PHE A 247 17.65 6.52 33.77
CA PHE A 247 18.10 7.84 33.29
C PHE A 247 17.20 8.40 32.17
N TRP A 248 16.92 7.57 31.15
CA TRP A 248 16.12 8.02 30.01
C TRP A 248 14.63 8.10 30.35
N SER A 249 14.11 7.26 31.26
CA SER A 249 12.73 7.40 31.74
C SER A 249 12.51 8.71 32.48
N GLU A 250 13.45 9.12 33.35
CA GLU A 250 13.39 10.41 34.06
C GLU A 250 13.54 11.58 33.06
N HIS A 251 14.48 11.50 32.14
CA HIS A 251 14.70 12.53 31.11
C HIS A 251 13.45 12.74 30.25
N CYS A 252 12.79 11.67 29.80
CA CYS A 252 11.56 11.76 28.99
C CYS A 252 10.43 12.43 29.75
N LYS A 253 10.21 12.05 31.02
CA LYS A 253 9.17 12.68 31.87
C LYS A 253 9.41 14.18 32.06
N ASN A 254 10.65 14.56 32.30
CA ASN A 254 11.02 15.97 32.46
C ASN A 254 10.86 16.73 31.14
N PHE A 255 11.32 16.15 30.04
CA PHE A 255 11.24 16.78 28.71
C PHE A 255 9.78 16.99 28.27
N LEU A 256 8.92 15.99 28.43
CA LEU A 256 7.49 16.08 28.07
C LEU A 256 6.72 17.04 28.96
N SER A 257 7.22 17.36 30.19
CA SER A 257 6.60 18.38 31.06
C SER A 257 6.87 19.81 30.59
N GLU A 258 7.96 20.04 29.88
CA GLU A 258 8.45 21.38 29.47
C GLU A 258 8.29 21.65 27.98
N HIS A 259 8.24 20.61 27.15
CA HIS A 259 8.25 20.67 25.68
C HIS A 259 7.05 19.97 25.05
N THR A 260 6.81 20.30 23.77
CA THR A 260 5.74 19.66 22.97
C THR A 260 6.15 18.26 22.51
N VAL A 261 5.15 17.41 22.21
CA VAL A 261 5.41 16.06 21.68
C VAL A 261 6.09 16.09 20.30
N ASP A 262 5.91 17.17 19.55
CA ASP A 262 6.62 17.38 18.27
C ASP A 262 8.13 17.52 18.49
N GLU A 263 8.55 18.33 19.45
CA GLU A 263 9.95 18.47 19.85
C GLU A 263 10.52 17.18 20.45
N TYR A 264 9.67 16.43 21.18
CA TYR A 264 10.04 15.14 21.77
C TYR A 264 10.48 14.12 20.71
N ILE A 265 9.82 14.04 19.57
CA ILE A 265 10.17 13.09 18.49
C ILE A 265 11.59 13.36 17.95
N TYR A 266 11.96 14.62 17.78
CA TYR A 266 13.32 15.00 17.37
C TYR A 266 14.34 14.69 18.46
N GLU A 267 13.97 14.91 19.73
CA GLU A 267 14.84 14.57 20.86
C GLU A 267 15.04 13.06 20.97
N VAL A 268 14.01 12.25 20.80
CA VAL A 268 14.12 10.78 20.77
C VAL A 268 15.06 10.31 19.66
N GLU A 269 14.96 10.87 18.45
CA GLU A 269 15.90 10.56 17.35
C GLU A 269 17.34 10.91 17.75
N ARG A 270 17.55 12.06 18.37
CA ARG A 270 18.86 12.52 18.86
C ARG A 270 19.43 11.55 19.90
N ILE A 271 18.62 11.18 20.89
CA ILE A 271 19.01 10.25 21.96
C ILE A 271 19.41 8.89 21.39
N ILE A 272 18.59 8.33 20.51
CA ILE A 272 18.86 7.02 19.89
C ILE A 272 20.20 7.05 19.13
N LYS A 273 20.40 8.03 18.29
CA LYS A 273 21.67 8.19 17.53
C LYS A 273 22.87 8.36 18.45
N TYR A 274 22.69 9.14 19.51
CA TYR A 274 23.75 9.37 20.51
C TYR A 274 24.11 8.09 21.24
N GLU A 275 23.14 7.36 21.80
CA GLU A 275 23.38 6.11 22.52
C GLU A 275 23.97 5.01 21.60
N GLU A 276 23.53 4.93 20.35
CA GLU A 276 24.14 4.01 19.39
C GLU A 276 25.64 4.32 19.15
N LEU A 277 26.01 5.60 19.10
CA LEU A 277 27.40 6.01 18.97
C LEU A 277 28.19 5.68 20.26
N VAL A 278 27.63 5.95 21.42
CA VAL A 278 28.21 5.70 22.73
C VAL A 278 28.49 4.19 22.91
N VAL A 279 27.48 3.37 22.71
CA VAL A 279 27.61 1.90 22.84
C VAL A 279 28.67 1.36 21.88
N ASN A 280 28.66 1.80 20.62
CA ASN A 280 29.64 1.36 19.62
C ASN A 280 31.07 1.84 19.93
N SER A 281 31.25 2.91 20.69
CA SER A 281 32.58 3.49 20.92
C SER A 281 33.38 2.74 21.98
N TYR A 282 32.73 2.22 23.02
CA TYR A 282 33.45 1.65 24.14
C TYR A 282 32.79 0.40 24.81
N LEU A 283 31.61 -0.03 24.39
CA LEU A 283 30.98 -1.25 24.92
C LEU A 283 31.15 -2.45 23.96
N ASP A 284 30.84 -3.64 24.49
CA ASP A 284 30.85 -4.86 23.67
C ASP A 284 29.65 -4.90 22.72
N PRO A 285 29.79 -5.40 21.52
CA PRO A 285 28.70 -5.54 20.55
C PRO A 285 27.46 -6.29 21.04
N HIS A 286 27.61 -7.19 22.04
CA HIS A 286 26.50 -7.89 22.67
C HIS A 286 25.48 -6.92 23.27
N THR A 287 25.91 -5.85 23.91
CA THR A 287 25.10 -4.85 24.57
C THR A 287 24.29 -3.97 23.61
N ILE A 288 24.73 -3.81 22.35
CA ILE A 288 24.08 -2.95 21.35
C ILE A 288 22.60 -3.29 21.23
N LYS A 289 22.31 -4.58 21.03
CA LYS A 289 20.92 -5.03 20.83
C LYS A 289 20.07 -4.87 22.08
N LEU A 290 20.62 -5.15 23.25
CA LEU A 290 19.92 -5.04 24.53
C LEU A 290 19.65 -3.58 24.88
N SER A 291 20.62 -2.70 24.71
CA SER A 291 20.45 -1.25 24.90
C SER A 291 19.41 -0.68 23.95
N SER A 292 19.44 -1.06 22.68
CA SER A 292 18.43 -0.65 21.68
C SER A 292 17.02 -1.07 22.08
N ASN A 293 16.84 -2.27 22.62
CA ASN A 293 15.53 -2.75 23.07
C ASN A 293 15.01 -1.93 24.27
N ILE A 294 15.88 -1.58 25.23
CA ILE A 294 15.50 -0.75 26.37
C ILE A 294 15.14 0.67 25.93
N LEU A 295 15.94 1.26 25.03
CA LEU A 295 15.64 2.57 24.48
C LEU A 295 14.29 2.57 23.73
N ASN A 296 14.02 1.55 22.94
CA ASN A 296 12.74 1.42 22.25
C ASN A 296 11.57 1.32 23.25
N LYS A 297 11.74 0.53 24.32
CA LYS A 297 10.74 0.41 25.38
C LYS A 297 10.45 1.76 26.05
N VAL A 298 11.51 2.43 26.56
CA VAL A 298 11.37 3.65 27.34
C VAL A 298 10.95 4.85 26.49
N LEU A 299 11.61 5.05 25.33
CA LEU A 299 11.40 6.24 24.50
C LEU A 299 10.17 6.13 23.61
N ILE A 300 9.76 4.93 23.22
CA ILE A 300 8.72 4.72 22.22
C ILE A 300 7.50 4.02 22.83
N ASP A 301 7.66 2.81 23.39
CA ASP A 301 6.50 2.00 23.83
C ASP A 301 5.75 2.60 25.01
N GLU A 302 6.45 3.18 26.00
CA GLU A 302 5.82 3.83 27.16
C GLU A 302 5.02 5.08 26.77
N HIS A 303 5.39 5.77 25.68
CA HIS A 303 4.75 7.01 25.20
C HIS A 303 3.91 6.84 23.91
N LYS A 304 3.64 5.60 23.52
CA LYS A 304 2.94 5.26 22.25
C LYS A 304 1.60 5.98 22.05
N GLU A 305 0.78 6.10 23.10
CA GLU A 305 -0.54 6.74 22.98
C GLU A 305 -0.43 8.25 22.68
N GLU A 306 0.59 8.91 23.20
CA GLU A 306 0.86 10.32 22.91
C GLU A 306 1.39 10.48 21.49
N LEU A 307 2.28 9.59 21.06
CA LEU A 307 2.80 9.56 19.69
C LEU A 307 1.68 9.30 18.67
N TYR A 308 0.73 8.43 18.97
CA TYR A 308 -0.42 8.18 18.09
C TYR A 308 -1.35 9.41 17.98
N LYS A 309 -1.58 10.14 19.06
CA LYS A 309 -2.35 11.39 19.02
C LYS A 309 -1.65 12.45 18.19
N THR A 310 -0.35 12.60 18.38
CA THR A 310 0.46 13.57 17.63
C THR A 310 0.55 13.21 16.14
N PHE A 311 0.53 11.93 15.79
CA PHE A 311 0.47 11.49 14.40
C PHE A 311 -0.74 12.08 13.65
N VAL A 312 -1.91 12.13 14.30
CA VAL A 312 -3.12 12.75 13.71
C VAL A 312 -2.89 14.23 13.46
N LEU A 313 -2.26 14.95 14.41
CA LEU A 313 -1.95 16.37 14.23
C LEU A 313 -0.97 16.63 13.07
N PHE A 314 -0.01 15.73 12.87
CA PHE A 314 0.92 15.82 11.73
C PHE A 314 0.23 15.55 10.39
N LEU A 315 -0.74 14.65 10.35
CA LEU A 315 -1.56 14.42 9.17
C LEU A 315 -2.42 15.65 8.85
N ASP A 316 -3.01 16.31 9.86
CA ASP A 316 -3.77 17.55 9.70
C ASP A 316 -2.90 18.68 9.14
N ALA A 317 -1.68 18.82 9.67
CA ALA A 317 -0.71 19.82 9.22
C ALA A 317 -0.02 19.45 7.89
N GLN A 318 -0.18 18.23 7.40
CA GLN A 318 0.51 17.66 6.22
C GLN A 318 2.05 17.81 6.30
N ASN A 319 2.62 17.66 7.50
CA ASN A 319 4.05 17.77 7.72
C ASN A 319 4.76 16.44 7.42
N GLU A 320 5.15 16.25 6.16
CA GLU A 320 5.81 15.03 5.68
C GLU A 320 7.09 14.69 6.48
N SER A 321 7.84 15.69 6.92
CA SER A 321 9.10 15.49 7.66
C SER A 321 8.86 14.82 9.00
N SER A 322 7.93 15.35 9.80
CA SER A 322 7.57 14.81 11.12
C SER A 322 6.87 13.45 11.00
N ILE A 323 6.03 13.26 9.98
CA ILE A 323 5.39 11.97 9.69
C ILE A 323 6.44 10.89 9.40
N LYS A 324 7.41 11.20 8.54
CA LYS A 324 8.48 10.28 8.18
C LYS A 324 9.37 9.93 9.37
N LEU A 325 9.72 10.92 10.19
CA LEU A 325 10.49 10.72 11.40
C LEU A 325 9.76 9.83 12.38
N LEU A 326 8.49 10.13 12.67
CA LEU A 326 7.65 9.32 13.55
C LEU A 326 7.52 7.86 13.06
N TYR A 327 7.30 7.68 11.76
CA TYR A 327 7.26 6.34 11.16
C TYR A 327 8.58 5.60 11.34
N THR A 328 9.71 6.27 11.12
CA THR A 328 11.05 5.68 11.27
C THR A 328 11.31 5.25 12.72
N LEU A 329 10.84 6.02 13.69
CA LEU A 329 10.92 5.69 15.11
C LEU A 329 10.04 4.49 15.45
N LEU A 330 8.76 4.51 15.06
CA LEU A 330 7.83 3.42 15.35
C LEU A 330 8.16 2.12 14.61
N LYS A 331 8.85 2.19 13.47
CA LYS A 331 9.33 1.02 12.71
C LYS A 331 10.36 0.19 13.49
N ARG A 332 11.02 0.78 14.48
CA ARG A 332 11.94 0.06 15.37
C ARG A 332 11.21 -0.97 16.24
N GLU A 333 9.92 -0.74 16.50
CA GLU A 333 9.05 -1.65 17.26
C GLU A 333 7.89 -2.11 16.37
N VAL A 334 8.06 -3.27 15.72
CA VAL A 334 7.16 -3.78 14.69
C VAL A 334 5.71 -3.92 15.17
N ASN A 335 5.51 -4.18 16.47
CA ASN A 335 4.18 -4.35 17.07
C ASN A 335 3.32 -3.07 17.04
N LEU A 336 3.92 -1.88 16.89
CA LEU A 336 3.23 -0.59 16.91
C LEU A 336 2.69 -0.17 15.53
N LEU A 337 3.27 -0.69 14.44
CA LEU A 337 2.89 -0.34 13.07
C LEU A 337 1.45 -0.68 12.69
N PRO A 338 0.87 -1.85 13.08
CA PRO A 338 -0.51 -2.16 12.73
C PRO A 338 -1.52 -1.15 13.30
N ARG A 339 -1.26 -0.65 14.52
CA ARG A 339 -2.11 0.37 15.15
C ARG A 339 -1.97 1.71 14.44
N LEU A 340 -0.75 2.10 14.06
CA LEU A 340 -0.50 3.31 13.27
C LEU A 340 -1.22 3.27 11.93
N ALA A 341 -1.17 2.13 11.24
CA ALA A 341 -1.87 1.91 9.98
C ALA A 341 -3.41 2.00 10.12
N GLN A 342 -3.98 1.51 11.24
CA GLN A 342 -5.41 1.67 11.55
C GLN A 342 -5.79 3.13 11.81
N ILE A 343 -4.95 3.89 12.52
CA ILE A 343 -5.18 5.32 12.75
C ILE A 343 -5.13 6.06 11.42
N PHE A 344 -4.15 5.77 10.57
CA PHE A 344 -4.05 6.33 9.22
C PHE A 344 -5.30 6.03 8.38
N GLU A 345 -5.78 4.79 8.38
CA GLU A 345 -7.01 4.38 7.68
C GLU A 345 -8.22 5.19 8.17
N SER A 346 -8.41 5.27 9.49
CA SER A 346 -9.52 5.98 10.10
C SER A 346 -9.48 7.49 9.81
N TYR A 347 -8.27 8.07 9.84
CA TYR A 347 -8.05 9.47 9.54
C TYR A 347 -8.37 9.80 8.08
N VAL A 348 -7.80 9.03 7.12
CA VAL A 348 -8.04 9.24 5.68
C VAL A 348 -9.52 9.11 5.34
N LYS A 349 -10.21 8.14 5.95
CA LYS A 349 -11.66 7.97 5.80
C LYS A 349 -12.41 9.24 6.24
N SER A 350 -12.17 9.70 7.46
CA SER A 350 -12.80 10.89 8.03
C SER A 350 -12.50 12.15 7.21
N PHE A 351 -11.24 12.32 6.78
CA PHE A 351 -10.84 13.43 5.93
C PHE A 351 -11.56 13.42 4.58
N GLY A 352 -11.70 12.25 3.95
CA GLY A 352 -12.43 12.09 2.69
C GLY A 352 -13.93 12.43 2.85
N GLU A 353 -14.56 11.98 3.92
CA GLU A 353 -15.96 12.31 4.24
C GLU A 353 -16.14 13.82 4.45
N THR A 354 -15.24 14.45 5.21
CA THR A 354 -15.25 15.90 5.46
C THR A 354 -15.02 16.70 4.18
N ALA A 355 -14.11 16.27 3.30
CA ALA A 355 -13.85 16.94 2.02
C ALA A 355 -15.09 16.93 1.11
N VAL A 356 -15.85 15.83 1.09
CA VAL A 356 -17.11 15.74 0.34
C VAL A 356 -18.18 16.64 0.96
N SER A 357 -18.35 16.64 2.29
CA SER A 357 -19.31 17.50 2.98
C SER A 357 -19.01 18.99 2.77
N THR A 358 -17.73 19.37 2.77
CA THR A 358 -17.29 20.74 2.45
C THR A 358 -17.69 21.12 1.02
N LEU A 359 -17.44 20.22 0.04
CA LEU A 359 -17.83 20.44 -1.36
C LEU A 359 -19.34 20.61 -1.51
N ILE A 360 -20.15 19.83 -0.80
CA ILE A 360 -21.63 19.97 -0.81
C ILE A 360 -22.05 21.35 -0.30
N ASN A 361 -21.45 21.81 0.80
CA ASN A 361 -21.74 23.10 1.40
C ASN A 361 -21.34 24.27 0.48
N GLU A 362 -20.14 24.21 -0.14
CA GLU A 362 -19.65 25.22 -1.09
C GLU A 362 -20.54 25.33 -2.34
N THR A 363 -21.09 24.21 -2.80
CA THR A 363 -21.94 24.17 -4.02
C THR A 363 -23.44 24.28 -3.72
N ASN A 364 -23.84 24.51 -2.46
CA ASN A 364 -25.23 24.53 -2.03
C ASN A 364 -26.02 23.30 -2.52
N GLY A 365 -25.41 22.13 -2.45
CA GLY A 365 -26.01 20.86 -2.85
C GLY A 365 -26.00 20.57 -4.36
N ASN A 366 -25.59 21.52 -5.21
CA ASN A 366 -25.53 21.32 -6.67
C ASN A 366 -24.14 20.95 -7.14
N VAL A 367 -23.70 19.74 -6.78
CA VAL A 367 -22.35 19.23 -7.06
C VAL A 367 -22.23 18.76 -8.51
N SER A 368 -21.25 19.29 -9.26
CA SER A 368 -20.98 18.81 -10.62
C SER A 368 -20.23 17.47 -10.61
N PRO A 369 -20.46 16.56 -11.60
CA PRO A 369 -19.73 15.31 -11.70
C PRO A 369 -18.20 15.50 -11.73
N LYS A 370 -17.74 16.58 -12.37
CA LYS A 370 -16.31 16.90 -12.47
C LYS A 370 -15.71 17.27 -11.12
N ASP A 371 -16.39 18.13 -10.36
CA ASP A 371 -15.85 18.60 -9.08
C ASP A 371 -15.89 17.51 -8.03
N TYR A 372 -16.95 16.68 -8.03
CA TYR A 372 -17.06 15.53 -7.14
C TYR A 372 -15.92 14.52 -7.35
N ILE A 373 -15.73 14.05 -8.59
CA ILE A 373 -14.70 13.05 -8.88
C ILE A 373 -13.29 13.62 -8.63
N LYS A 374 -13.04 14.88 -9.00
CA LYS A 374 -11.76 15.53 -8.71
C LYS A 374 -11.49 15.70 -7.22
N CYS A 375 -12.51 15.96 -6.40
CA CYS A 375 -12.37 16.02 -4.95
C CYS A 375 -11.90 14.66 -4.40
N LEU A 376 -12.55 13.56 -4.80
CA LEU A 376 -12.18 12.20 -4.36
C LEU A 376 -10.75 11.83 -4.79
N ILE A 377 -10.37 12.14 -6.02
CA ILE A 377 -9.02 11.86 -6.55
C ILE A 377 -7.97 12.67 -5.79
N LYS A 378 -8.23 13.97 -5.57
CA LYS A 378 -7.30 14.84 -4.83
C LYS A 378 -7.01 14.30 -3.43
N VAL A 379 -8.05 13.82 -2.72
CA VAL A 379 -7.88 13.20 -1.40
C VAL A 379 -6.99 11.95 -1.52
N TYR A 380 -7.31 11.05 -2.45
CA TYR A 380 -6.53 9.82 -2.63
C TYR A 380 -5.07 10.10 -3.00
N ASP A 381 -4.81 10.99 -3.96
CA ASP A 381 -3.45 11.33 -4.41
C ASP A 381 -2.62 12.00 -3.32
N THR A 382 -3.23 12.87 -2.50
CA THR A 382 -2.55 13.49 -1.36
C THR A 382 -2.03 12.44 -0.39
N PHE A 383 -2.88 11.50 0.02
CA PHE A 383 -2.48 10.45 0.97
C PHE A 383 -1.64 9.34 0.33
N LEU A 384 -1.77 9.13 -0.98
CA LEU A 384 -0.88 8.25 -1.72
C LEU A 384 0.55 8.81 -1.77
N SER A 385 0.71 10.13 -1.94
CA SER A 385 2.02 10.78 -1.88
C SER A 385 2.64 10.65 -0.49
N ILE A 386 1.85 10.87 0.57
CA ILE A 386 2.31 10.66 1.95
C ILE A 386 2.71 9.19 2.18
N ALA A 387 1.90 8.23 1.72
CA ALA A 387 2.20 6.81 1.87
C ALA A 387 3.50 6.40 1.14
N LYS A 388 3.79 7.00 -0.01
CA LYS A 388 5.02 6.75 -0.77
C LYS A 388 6.24 7.45 -0.16
N ASN A 389 6.10 8.71 0.21
CA ASN A 389 7.23 9.55 0.64
C ASN A 389 7.61 9.32 2.11
N CYS A 390 6.62 9.08 2.97
CA CYS A 390 6.82 8.99 4.42
C CYS A 390 6.90 7.56 4.93
N PHE A 391 6.16 6.61 4.32
CA PHE A 391 6.11 5.21 4.76
C PHE A 391 6.85 4.24 3.84
N ASP A 392 7.77 4.73 3.01
CA ASP A 392 8.60 3.92 2.10
C ASP A 392 7.77 2.94 1.23
N SER A 393 6.51 3.29 0.90
CA SER A 393 5.55 2.45 0.18
C SER A 393 5.26 1.11 0.89
N GLU A 394 5.29 1.08 2.22
CA GLU A 394 5.00 -0.14 2.97
C GLU A 394 3.58 -0.65 2.67
N VAL A 395 3.47 -1.96 2.40
CA VAL A 395 2.23 -2.61 1.93
C VAL A 395 1.06 -2.42 2.91
N SER A 396 1.33 -2.39 4.22
CA SER A 396 0.32 -2.19 5.26
C SER A 396 -0.39 -0.84 5.13
N PHE A 397 0.37 0.25 4.91
CA PHE A 397 -0.18 1.61 4.76
C PHE A 397 -0.89 1.81 3.42
N ILE A 398 -0.34 1.25 2.32
CA ILE A 398 -1.03 1.28 1.02
C ILE A 398 -2.36 0.54 1.11
N LYS A 399 -2.40 -0.61 1.78
CA LYS A 399 -3.62 -1.38 1.99
C LYS A 399 -4.63 -0.63 2.87
N SER A 400 -4.18 0.06 3.92
CA SER A 400 -5.01 0.92 4.76
C SER A 400 -5.57 2.12 3.97
N LEU A 401 -4.75 2.73 3.09
CA LEU A 401 -5.21 3.78 2.17
C LEU A 401 -6.29 3.25 1.21
N ASP A 402 -6.07 2.08 0.60
CA ASP A 402 -7.02 1.45 -0.32
C ASP A 402 -8.35 1.10 0.41
N ASN A 403 -8.27 0.65 1.67
CA ASN A 403 -9.47 0.40 2.49
C ASN A 403 -10.23 1.69 2.82
N ALA A 404 -9.52 2.74 3.25
CA ALA A 404 -10.10 4.04 3.50
C ALA A 404 -10.76 4.61 2.24
N ALA A 405 -10.08 4.49 1.08
CA ALA A 405 -10.61 4.92 -0.21
C ALA A 405 -11.93 4.20 -0.56
N ARG A 406 -12.00 2.89 -0.35
CA ARG A 406 -13.25 2.14 -0.54
C ARG A 406 -14.37 2.67 0.35
N MET A 407 -14.06 3.10 1.56
CA MET A 407 -15.09 3.63 2.47
C MET A 407 -15.56 5.01 2.03
N PHE A 408 -14.66 6.01 1.91
CA PHE A 408 -15.11 7.38 1.63
C PHE A 408 -15.61 7.59 0.18
N ILE A 409 -15.21 6.77 -0.79
CA ILE A 409 -15.73 6.83 -2.17
C ILE A 409 -17.15 6.28 -2.26
N ASN A 410 -17.44 5.19 -1.55
CA ASN A 410 -18.74 4.52 -1.65
C ASN A 410 -19.75 5.00 -0.60
N VAL A 411 -19.28 5.42 0.59
CA VAL A 411 -20.14 5.80 1.72
C VAL A 411 -19.79 7.22 2.13
N ASN A 412 -20.51 8.18 1.60
CA ASN A 412 -20.40 9.60 1.95
C ASN A 412 -21.77 10.27 1.84
N GLU A 413 -21.90 11.49 2.33
CA GLU A 413 -23.14 12.26 2.38
C GLU A 413 -23.74 12.54 0.99
N PHE A 414 -22.91 12.66 -0.05
CA PHE A 414 -23.37 12.84 -1.42
C PHE A 414 -23.85 11.52 -2.04
N ALA A 415 -23.11 10.43 -1.79
CA ALA A 415 -23.45 9.10 -2.29
C ALA A 415 -24.78 8.60 -1.74
N TYR A 416 -25.04 8.86 -0.45
CA TYR A 416 -26.29 8.53 0.25
C TYR A 416 -26.77 9.76 1.03
N PRO A 417 -27.57 10.64 0.43
CA PRO A 417 -28.13 11.79 1.12
C PRO A 417 -28.96 11.39 2.35
N PRO A 418 -28.99 12.22 3.40
CA PRO A 418 -29.81 11.96 4.58
C PRO A 418 -31.29 11.74 4.21
N GLY A 419 -31.88 10.63 4.68
CA GLY A 419 -33.26 10.25 4.37
C GLY A 419 -33.42 9.33 3.15
N THR A 420 -32.35 8.95 2.48
CA THR A 420 -32.37 7.98 1.37
C THR A 420 -32.77 6.59 1.89
N PRO A 421 -33.76 5.90 1.28
CA PRO A 421 -34.08 4.53 1.66
C PRO A 421 -32.87 3.61 1.51
N SER A 422 -32.68 2.64 2.41
CA SER A 422 -31.55 1.69 2.37
C SER A 422 -31.55 0.78 1.13
N SER A 423 -32.59 0.86 0.30
CA SER A 423 -32.73 0.13 -0.98
C SER A 423 -32.07 0.84 -2.16
N GLU A 424 -31.84 2.16 -2.09
CA GLU A 424 -31.28 2.90 -3.22
C GLU A 424 -29.79 2.61 -3.45
N THR A 425 -29.38 2.70 -4.73
CA THR A 425 -27.99 2.58 -5.17
C THR A 425 -27.22 3.86 -4.89
N SER A 426 -25.90 3.74 -4.67
CA SER A 426 -25.02 4.90 -4.51
C SER A 426 -25.04 5.81 -5.73
N LYS A 427 -24.94 7.13 -5.53
CA LYS A 427 -24.82 8.10 -6.64
C LYS A 427 -23.41 8.17 -7.25
N THR A 428 -22.41 7.62 -6.57
CA THR A 428 -21.00 7.67 -7.04
C THR A 428 -20.80 6.99 -8.40
N PRO A 429 -21.36 5.78 -8.69
CA PRO A 429 -21.25 5.15 -10.00
C PRO A 429 -21.82 6.01 -11.13
N GLU A 430 -22.97 6.63 -10.91
CA GLU A 430 -23.60 7.55 -11.87
C GLU A 430 -22.72 8.77 -12.15
N MET A 431 -22.17 9.40 -11.10
CA MET A 431 -21.28 10.55 -11.23
C MET A 431 -19.98 10.21 -11.97
N LEU A 432 -19.41 9.03 -11.71
CA LEU A 432 -18.23 8.56 -12.45
C LEU A 432 -18.56 8.35 -13.93
N ALA A 433 -19.72 7.76 -14.25
CA ALA A 433 -20.14 7.57 -15.62
C ALA A 433 -20.39 8.92 -16.34
N LYS A 434 -21.01 9.90 -15.67
CA LYS A 434 -21.21 11.26 -16.21
C LYS A 434 -19.88 12.00 -16.37
N TYR A 435 -18.93 11.84 -15.46
CA TYR A 435 -17.59 12.41 -15.59
C TYR A 435 -16.86 11.82 -16.80
N SER A 436 -16.93 10.50 -17.00
CA SER A 436 -16.37 9.82 -18.16
C SER A 436 -17.00 10.33 -19.47
N ASP A 437 -18.33 10.55 -19.48
CA ASP A 437 -19.03 11.11 -20.63
C ASP A 437 -18.58 12.54 -20.98
N LEU A 438 -18.36 13.38 -19.96
CA LEU A 438 -17.88 14.75 -20.13
C LEU A 438 -16.45 14.77 -20.73
N LEU A 439 -15.59 13.82 -20.36
CA LEU A 439 -14.22 13.73 -20.87
C LEU A 439 -14.20 13.23 -22.32
N LEU A 440 -15.01 12.22 -22.63
CA LEU A 440 -15.00 11.55 -23.93
C LEU A 440 -15.89 12.22 -24.99
N LYS A 441 -16.66 13.25 -24.60
CA LYS A 441 -17.55 13.97 -25.49
C LYS A 441 -16.86 15.15 -26.16
N ARG A 442 -16.99 15.26 -27.49
CA ARG A 442 -16.50 16.38 -28.27
C ARG A 442 -17.19 17.68 -27.86
N SER A 443 -16.47 18.59 -27.24
CA SER A 443 -16.95 19.91 -26.88
C SER A 443 -15.95 20.98 -27.31
N ALA A 444 -16.42 22.21 -27.55
CA ALA A 444 -15.54 23.32 -27.88
C ALA A 444 -14.47 23.62 -26.80
N LYS A 445 -14.70 23.19 -25.56
CA LYS A 445 -13.74 23.31 -24.44
C LYS A 445 -12.73 22.17 -24.36
N ASN A 446 -12.99 21.04 -25.01
CA ASN A 446 -12.16 19.82 -24.98
C ASN A 446 -11.39 19.60 -26.28
N GLN A 447 -11.28 20.63 -27.16
CA GLN A 447 -10.47 20.52 -28.38
C GLN A 447 -8.98 20.42 -28.00
N GLY A 448 -8.50 19.22 -27.82
CA GLY A 448 -7.09 19.00 -27.88
C GLY A 448 -6.47 17.99 -26.91
N LEU A 449 -7.01 17.70 -25.75
CA LEU A 449 -6.31 16.83 -24.78
C LEU A 449 -7.27 16.09 -23.86
N VAL A 450 -7.68 14.88 -24.26
CA VAL A 450 -7.90 13.83 -23.27
C VAL A 450 -6.49 13.39 -22.89
N SER A 451 -5.96 13.93 -21.78
CA SER A 451 -4.67 13.48 -21.29
C SER A 451 -4.83 12.05 -20.73
N ASP A 452 -3.82 11.21 -20.88
CA ASP A 452 -3.75 9.89 -20.25
C ASP A 452 -4.03 9.97 -18.73
N MET A 453 -3.70 11.10 -18.10
CA MET A 453 -4.00 11.36 -16.69
C MET A 453 -5.51 11.37 -16.41
N SER A 454 -6.34 11.97 -17.23
CA SER A 454 -7.79 12.03 -17.01
C SER A 454 -8.48 10.66 -17.13
N ILE A 455 -7.96 9.77 -17.96
CA ILE A 455 -8.47 8.39 -18.08
C ILE A 455 -7.97 7.55 -16.88
N SER A 456 -6.75 7.79 -16.43
CA SER A 456 -6.20 7.14 -15.22
C SER A 456 -7.02 7.50 -13.97
N ASP A 457 -7.49 8.75 -13.85
CA ASP A 457 -8.36 9.22 -12.78
C ASP A 457 -9.67 8.40 -12.69
N ILE A 458 -10.27 8.11 -13.85
CA ILE A 458 -11.47 7.26 -13.91
C ILE A 458 -11.17 5.87 -13.35
N MET A 459 -10.03 5.30 -13.74
CA MET A 459 -9.65 3.95 -13.32
C MET A 459 -9.33 3.86 -11.84
N VAL A 460 -8.72 4.89 -11.24
CA VAL A 460 -8.47 4.96 -9.80
C VAL A 460 -9.78 4.86 -9.02
N ILE A 461 -10.77 5.70 -9.33
CA ILE A 461 -12.06 5.66 -8.63
C ILE A 461 -12.79 4.34 -8.91
N PHE A 462 -12.77 3.87 -10.17
CA PHE A 462 -13.40 2.62 -10.57
C PHE A 462 -12.85 1.40 -9.82
N LYS A 463 -11.54 1.35 -9.54
CA LYS A 463 -10.89 0.30 -8.74
C LYS A 463 -11.56 0.13 -7.35
N PHE A 464 -11.93 1.24 -6.73
CA PHE A 464 -12.49 1.26 -5.37
C PHE A 464 -14.02 1.21 -5.33
N LEU A 465 -14.68 1.31 -6.48
CA LEU A 465 -16.13 1.32 -6.57
C LEU A 465 -16.72 -0.02 -6.13
N SER A 466 -17.72 0.02 -5.23
CA SER A 466 -18.42 -1.17 -4.74
C SER A 466 -19.52 -1.66 -5.69
N GLU A 467 -20.16 -0.74 -6.42
CA GLU A 467 -21.26 -1.01 -7.33
C GLU A 467 -20.83 -0.81 -8.79
N LYS A 468 -19.97 -1.71 -9.27
CA LYS A 468 -19.44 -1.64 -10.65
C LYS A 468 -20.52 -1.89 -11.69
N ASP A 469 -21.52 -2.73 -11.38
CA ASP A 469 -22.66 -2.99 -12.25
C ASP A 469 -23.49 -1.75 -12.53
N ALA A 470 -23.71 -0.91 -11.50
CA ALA A 470 -24.39 0.37 -11.66
C ALA A 470 -23.60 1.31 -12.58
N PHE A 471 -22.28 1.38 -12.39
CA PHE A 471 -21.40 2.14 -13.29
C PHE A 471 -21.51 1.63 -14.74
N GLU A 472 -21.42 0.32 -14.98
CA GLU A 472 -21.52 -0.26 -16.33
C GLU A 472 -22.82 0.14 -17.01
N LYS A 473 -23.94 0.09 -16.29
CA LYS A 473 -25.25 0.41 -16.83
C LYS A 473 -25.36 1.90 -17.22
N HIS A 474 -24.94 2.81 -16.31
CA HIS A 474 -24.93 4.25 -16.61
C HIS A 474 -23.93 4.60 -17.73
N TYR A 475 -22.73 4.03 -17.69
CA TYR A 475 -21.71 4.24 -18.72
C TYR A 475 -22.17 3.74 -20.08
N ARG A 476 -22.73 2.54 -20.17
CA ARG A 476 -23.27 1.93 -21.40
C ARG A 476 -24.36 2.79 -22.02
N ARG A 477 -25.27 3.38 -21.20
CA ARG A 477 -26.32 4.27 -21.70
C ARG A 477 -25.74 5.56 -22.30
N LEU A 478 -24.79 6.19 -21.61
CA LEU A 478 -24.13 7.39 -22.10
C LEU A 478 -23.23 7.11 -23.32
N PHE A 479 -22.54 5.99 -23.31
CA PHE A 479 -21.71 5.51 -24.41
C PHE A 479 -22.54 5.27 -25.68
N ALA A 480 -23.69 4.61 -25.55
CA ALA A 480 -24.63 4.41 -26.66
C ALA A 480 -25.05 5.75 -27.28
N LYS A 481 -25.38 6.74 -26.46
CA LYS A 481 -25.72 8.11 -26.92
C LYS A 481 -24.55 8.74 -27.68
N ARG A 482 -23.30 8.63 -27.18
CA ARG A 482 -22.12 9.18 -27.86
C ARG A 482 -21.85 8.53 -29.20
N LEU A 483 -21.96 7.22 -29.26
CA LEU A 483 -21.71 6.45 -30.49
C LEU A 483 -22.72 6.79 -31.60
N ILE A 484 -24.01 6.78 -31.28
CA ILE A 484 -25.08 7.03 -32.28
C ILE A 484 -25.04 8.49 -32.76
N HIS A 485 -24.77 9.43 -31.87
CA HIS A 485 -24.72 10.84 -32.27
C HIS A 485 -23.35 11.30 -32.83
N GLY A 486 -22.36 10.41 -32.89
CA GLY A 486 -21.02 10.76 -33.37
C GLY A 486 -20.35 11.86 -32.55
N THR A 487 -20.68 11.93 -31.23
CA THR A 487 -20.20 12.99 -30.35
C THR A 487 -18.93 12.62 -29.59
N SER A 488 -18.38 11.44 -29.78
CA SER A 488 -17.09 11.01 -29.22
C SER A 488 -15.93 11.85 -29.78
N ILE A 489 -14.93 12.12 -28.93
CA ILE A 489 -13.72 12.85 -29.35
C ILE A 489 -12.95 12.04 -30.39
N SER A 490 -12.67 10.77 -30.10
CA SER A 490 -12.02 9.85 -31.03
C SER A 490 -12.37 8.39 -30.70
N ASP A 491 -12.37 7.55 -31.77
CA ASP A 491 -12.57 6.11 -31.60
C ASP A 491 -11.44 5.46 -30.76
N VAL A 492 -10.20 6.01 -30.83
CA VAL A 492 -9.03 5.54 -30.09
C VAL A 492 -9.19 5.77 -28.57
N ALA A 493 -9.69 6.94 -28.17
CA ALA A 493 -9.93 7.24 -26.76
C ALA A 493 -11.01 6.34 -26.13
N GLU A 494 -12.07 6.03 -26.89
CA GLU A 494 -13.10 5.09 -26.44
C GLU A 494 -12.54 3.65 -26.31
N GLU A 495 -11.70 3.24 -27.27
CA GLU A 495 -11.06 1.92 -27.26
C GLU A 495 -10.09 1.77 -26.08
N ASP A 496 -9.30 2.83 -25.75
CA ASP A 496 -8.39 2.82 -24.58
C ASP A 496 -9.17 2.65 -23.26
N VAL A 497 -10.26 3.39 -23.08
CA VAL A 497 -11.11 3.22 -21.89
C VAL A 497 -11.68 1.81 -21.78
N ILE A 498 -12.18 1.26 -22.89
CA ILE A 498 -12.71 -0.11 -22.92
C ILE A 498 -11.62 -1.11 -22.56
N GLN A 499 -10.43 -0.96 -23.09
CA GLN A 499 -9.30 -1.86 -22.84
C GLN A 499 -8.84 -1.79 -21.37
N ARG A 500 -8.77 -0.59 -20.79
CA ARG A 500 -8.45 -0.42 -19.36
C ARG A 500 -9.53 -1.05 -18.46
N LEU A 501 -10.80 -0.86 -18.79
CA LEU A 501 -11.90 -1.52 -18.07
C LEU A 501 -11.84 -3.05 -18.19
N GLN A 502 -11.39 -3.60 -19.33
CA GLN A 502 -11.17 -5.04 -19.50
C GLN A 502 -10.02 -5.58 -18.67
N ASN A 503 -8.94 -4.81 -18.53
CA ASN A 503 -7.79 -5.21 -17.74
C ASN A 503 -8.12 -5.30 -16.24
N GLU A 504 -9.02 -4.44 -15.75
CA GLU A 504 -9.43 -4.40 -14.33
C GLU A 504 -10.59 -5.38 -14.02
N ASN A 505 -11.30 -5.90 -15.03
CA ASN A 505 -12.49 -6.74 -14.85
C ASN A 505 -12.54 -7.89 -15.86
N SER A 506 -13.49 -8.81 -15.64
CA SER A 506 -13.69 -9.93 -16.54
C SER A 506 -14.21 -9.49 -17.93
N MET A 507 -13.91 -10.29 -18.96
CA MET A 507 -14.44 -10.12 -20.32
C MET A 507 -15.98 -10.11 -20.35
N GLU A 508 -16.60 -10.81 -19.43
CA GLU A 508 -18.08 -10.87 -19.32
C GLU A 508 -18.65 -9.51 -18.91
N TYR A 509 -17.97 -8.78 -18.01
CA TYR A 509 -18.38 -7.45 -17.57
C TYR A 509 -18.35 -6.42 -18.70
N THR A 510 -17.31 -6.42 -19.53
CA THR A 510 -17.13 -5.44 -20.62
C THR A 510 -17.72 -5.89 -21.94
N GLY A 511 -18.22 -7.13 -22.03
CA GLY A 511 -18.65 -7.75 -23.27
C GLY A 511 -19.73 -6.95 -24.02
N LYS A 512 -20.71 -6.38 -23.32
CA LYS A 512 -21.76 -5.55 -23.92
C LYS A 512 -21.19 -4.27 -24.53
N ILE A 513 -20.31 -3.57 -23.80
CA ILE A 513 -19.67 -2.32 -24.24
C ILE A 513 -18.78 -2.57 -25.46
N THR A 514 -17.97 -3.61 -25.41
CA THR A 514 -17.09 -4.01 -26.51
C THR A 514 -17.89 -4.35 -27.78
N LYS A 515 -19.00 -5.08 -27.61
CA LYS A 515 -19.87 -5.45 -28.74
C LYS A 515 -20.53 -4.23 -29.38
N MET A 516 -21.00 -3.26 -28.57
CA MET A 516 -21.55 -1.99 -29.07
C MET A 516 -20.52 -1.23 -29.92
N PHE A 517 -19.27 -1.17 -29.49
CA PHE A 517 -18.20 -0.53 -30.23
C PHE A 517 -17.91 -1.25 -31.55
N GLN A 518 -17.91 -2.59 -31.52
CA GLN A 518 -17.76 -3.39 -32.74
C GLN A 518 -18.93 -3.21 -33.72
N ASP A 519 -20.18 -3.14 -33.24
CA ASP A 519 -21.35 -2.90 -34.07
C ASP A 519 -21.26 -1.60 -34.84
N ILE A 520 -20.72 -0.52 -34.21
CA ILE A 520 -20.49 0.77 -34.89
C ILE A 520 -19.39 0.64 -35.97
N LYS A 521 -18.28 -0.06 -35.67
CA LYS A 521 -17.21 -0.29 -36.66
C LYS A 521 -17.76 -1.08 -37.89
N LEU A 522 -18.55 -2.09 -37.63
CA LEU A 522 -19.22 -2.89 -38.68
C LEU A 522 -20.27 -2.08 -39.46
N SER A 523 -21.01 -1.19 -38.76
CA SER A 523 -21.99 -0.31 -39.40
C SER A 523 -21.31 0.68 -40.37
N LYS A 524 -20.14 1.25 -40.00
CA LYS A 524 -19.35 2.10 -40.90
C LYS A 524 -18.86 1.35 -42.15
N GLN A 525 -18.51 0.09 -42.00
CA GLN A 525 -18.16 -0.77 -43.16
C GLN A 525 -19.37 -1.03 -44.06
N LEU A 526 -20.52 -1.35 -43.47
CA LEU A 526 -21.76 -1.55 -44.17
C LEU A 526 -22.23 -0.30 -44.94
N GLU A 527 -22.01 0.92 -44.36
CA GLU A 527 -22.28 2.19 -45.03
C GLU A 527 -21.51 2.33 -46.35
N VAL A 528 -20.19 2.07 -46.34
CA VAL A 528 -19.34 2.13 -47.54
C VAL A 528 -19.77 1.09 -48.59
N GLU A 529 -20.11 -0.13 -48.14
CA GLU A 529 -20.56 -1.17 -49.04
C GLU A 529 -21.93 -0.86 -49.65
N PHE A 530 -22.84 -0.29 -48.85
CA PHE A 530 -24.13 0.18 -49.33
C PHE A 530 -23.99 1.33 -50.34
N GLU A 531 -23.16 2.32 -50.09
CA GLU A 531 -22.88 3.38 -51.04
C GLU A 531 -22.33 2.83 -52.37
N ASN A 532 -21.43 1.87 -52.32
CA ASN A 532 -20.89 1.24 -53.51
C ASN A 532 -21.96 0.43 -54.30
N ALA A 533 -22.86 -0.27 -53.56
CA ALA A 533 -23.92 -1.02 -54.16
C ALA A 533 -24.97 -0.15 -54.89
N ILE A 534 -25.33 1.03 -54.28
CA ILE A 534 -26.29 1.93 -54.91
C ILE A 534 -25.67 2.69 -56.09
N LYS A 535 -24.39 2.97 -56.11
CA LYS A 535 -23.72 3.62 -57.26
C LYS A 535 -23.73 2.76 -58.55
N VAL A 536 -23.95 1.49 -58.45
CA VAL A 536 -24.08 0.54 -59.56
C VAL A 536 -25.49 0.58 -60.16
N ASP A 537 -26.52 1.11 -59.46
CA ASP A 537 -27.87 1.25 -59.96
C ASP A 537 -27.88 2.23 -61.19
N PRO A 538 -28.38 1.81 -62.38
CA PRO A 538 -28.46 2.70 -63.53
C PRO A 538 -29.26 3.99 -63.30
N ASP A 539 -30.24 3.96 -62.44
CA ASP A 539 -31.07 5.10 -62.05
C ASP A 539 -30.56 5.87 -60.82
N TYR A 540 -29.24 5.76 -60.51
CA TYR A 540 -28.66 6.45 -59.36
C TYR A 540 -28.78 7.97 -59.50
N SER A 541 -29.46 8.60 -58.55
CA SER A 541 -29.45 10.04 -58.32
C SER A 541 -29.46 10.34 -56.81
N ARG A 542 -28.86 11.46 -56.41
CA ARG A 542 -28.91 11.87 -55.00
C ARG A 542 -30.33 12.23 -54.54
N THR A 543 -31.21 12.55 -55.43
CA THR A 543 -32.62 12.76 -55.13
C THR A 543 -33.36 11.47 -54.82
N LYS A 544 -33.00 10.33 -55.47
CA LYS A 544 -33.58 9.02 -55.27
C LYS A 544 -32.94 8.28 -54.05
N TYR A 545 -31.65 8.53 -53.85
CA TYR A 545 -30.88 7.95 -52.73
C TYR A 545 -30.18 9.05 -51.94
N PRO A 546 -30.87 9.67 -50.92
CA PRO A 546 -30.27 10.62 -50.03
C PRO A 546 -29.11 9.97 -49.26
N GLU A 547 -28.16 10.81 -48.71
CA GLU A 547 -27.10 10.34 -47.83
C GLU A 547 -27.72 9.60 -46.66
N PHE A 548 -27.19 8.40 -46.39
CA PHE A 548 -27.79 7.49 -45.40
C PHE A 548 -26.70 6.75 -44.59
N GLN A 549 -26.75 6.89 -43.28
CA GLN A 549 -25.87 6.24 -42.34
C GLN A 549 -26.62 5.12 -41.62
N PRO A 550 -26.42 3.83 -41.98
CA PRO A 550 -27.06 2.74 -41.26
C PRO A 550 -26.30 2.37 -40.00
N PHE A 551 -27.00 2.24 -38.87
CA PHE A 551 -26.49 1.68 -37.62
C PHE A 551 -27.18 0.32 -37.41
N VAL A 552 -26.43 -0.77 -37.56
CA VAL A 552 -26.93 -2.12 -37.29
C VAL A 552 -26.43 -2.59 -35.94
N LEU A 553 -27.34 -2.73 -35.00
CA LEU A 553 -27.10 -2.88 -33.57
C LEU A 553 -27.61 -4.23 -33.09
N ALA A 554 -26.87 -4.96 -32.24
CA ALA A 554 -27.30 -6.20 -31.63
C ALA A 554 -28.32 -5.93 -30.52
N GLU A 555 -29.58 -6.39 -30.66
CA GLU A 555 -30.74 -6.08 -29.80
C GLU A 555 -30.46 -6.23 -28.31
N THR A 556 -29.78 -7.30 -27.88
CA THR A 556 -29.51 -7.60 -26.46
C THR A 556 -28.38 -6.82 -25.85
N MET A 557 -27.52 -6.15 -26.65
CA MET A 557 -26.33 -5.45 -26.21
C MET A 557 -26.57 -3.97 -25.97
N TRP A 558 -27.48 -3.37 -26.75
CA TRP A 558 -27.76 -1.93 -26.70
C TRP A 558 -28.88 -1.62 -25.69
N PRO A 559 -28.80 -0.47 -24.99
CA PRO A 559 -29.79 -0.07 -24.00
C PRO A 559 -30.98 0.63 -24.67
N PHE A 560 -31.51 0.06 -25.74
CA PHE A 560 -32.66 0.59 -26.48
C PHE A 560 -33.72 -0.51 -26.63
N PRO A 561 -34.80 -0.45 -25.84
CA PRO A 561 -35.88 -1.41 -26.00
C PRO A 561 -36.56 -1.22 -27.35
N TYR A 562 -36.86 -2.33 -28.02
CA TYR A 562 -37.65 -2.31 -29.24
C TYR A 562 -39.13 -2.10 -28.89
N THR A 563 -39.70 -0.97 -29.35
CA THR A 563 -41.13 -0.70 -29.31
C THR A 563 -41.67 -0.81 -30.74
N LYS A 564 -42.72 -1.61 -30.91
CA LYS A 564 -43.38 -1.73 -32.22
C LYS A 564 -44.25 -0.51 -32.42
N VAL A 565 -43.82 0.39 -33.30
CA VAL A 565 -44.57 1.59 -33.70
C VAL A 565 -45.13 1.35 -35.09
N ASP A 566 -46.43 1.54 -35.29
CA ASP A 566 -47.00 1.49 -36.63
C ASP A 566 -46.70 2.83 -37.35
N PHE A 567 -45.78 2.82 -38.24
CA PHE A 567 -45.24 4.02 -38.91
C PHE A 567 -45.14 3.81 -40.42
N GLN A 568 -45.60 4.80 -41.17
CA GLN A 568 -45.47 4.82 -42.63
C GLN A 568 -44.29 5.68 -43.06
N LEU A 569 -43.23 5.03 -43.58
CA LEU A 569 -42.05 5.72 -44.08
C LEU A 569 -42.42 6.61 -45.27
N PRO A 570 -41.87 7.85 -45.38
CA PRO A 570 -42.01 8.74 -46.54
C PRO A 570 -41.57 8.06 -47.82
N LYS A 571 -42.27 8.37 -48.89
CA LYS A 571 -42.00 7.74 -50.23
C LYS A 571 -40.57 7.98 -50.71
N ASP A 572 -40.00 9.13 -50.42
CA ASP A 572 -38.66 9.54 -50.78
C ASP A 572 -37.54 8.70 -50.12
N LEU A 573 -37.82 8.09 -48.98
CA LEU A 573 -36.89 7.24 -48.21
C LEU A 573 -37.03 5.74 -48.54
N LEU A 574 -38.12 5.34 -49.19
CA LEU A 574 -38.41 3.92 -49.52
C LEU A 574 -37.34 3.24 -50.36
N PRO A 575 -36.73 3.87 -51.41
CA PRO A 575 -35.68 3.24 -52.20
C PRO A 575 -34.45 2.87 -51.36
N THR A 576 -33.98 3.76 -50.50
CA THR A 576 -32.84 3.58 -49.62
C THR A 576 -33.11 2.46 -48.59
N TYR A 577 -34.29 2.51 -47.98
CA TYR A 577 -34.75 1.47 -47.03
C TYR A 577 -34.74 0.08 -47.65
N LYS A 578 -35.43 -0.12 -48.76
CA LYS A 578 -35.49 -1.40 -49.46
C LYS A 578 -34.15 -1.86 -50.01
N GLY A 579 -33.30 -0.94 -50.44
CA GLY A 579 -31.95 -1.22 -50.89
C GLY A 579 -31.08 -1.81 -49.76
N LEU A 580 -31.13 -1.22 -48.57
CA LEU A 580 -30.39 -1.73 -47.41
C LEU A 580 -30.91 -3.10 -46.95
N GLU A 581 -32.24 -3.27 -46.88
CA GLU A 581 -32.82 -4.59 -46.50
C GLU A 581 -32.37 -5.71 -47.44
N LYS A 582 -32.37 -5.47 -48.76
CA LYS A 582 -31.88 -6.42 -49.76
C LYS A 582 -30.41 -6.72 -49.59
N LEU A 583 -29.57 -5.71 -49.44
CA LEU A 583 -28.14 -5.88 -49.24
C LEU A 583 -27.87 -6.68 -47.95
N TYR A 584 -28.52 -6.32 -46.84
CA TYR A 584 -28.33 -7.02 -45.57
C TYR A 584 -28.82 -8.47 -45.62
N ALA A 585 -29.98 -8.74 -46.21
CA ALA A 585 -30.50 -10.09 -46.39
C ALA A 585 -29.61 -10.96 -47.26
N SER A 586 -28.97 -10.40 -48.27
CA SER A 586 -28.02 -11.13 -49.13
C SER A 586 -26.75 -11.54 -48.41
N LYS A 587 -26.34 -10.76 -47.42
CA LYS A 587 -25.12 -11.03 -46.63
C LYS A 587 -25.33 -11.87 -45.40
N HIS A 588 -26.52 -11.80 -44.79
CA HIS A 588 -26.80 -12.40 -43.49
C HIS A 588 -28.05 -13.26 -43.54
N ASN A 589 -27.88 -14.56 -43.83
CA ASN A 589 -28.98 -15.53 -43.77
C ASN A 589 -29.46 -15.73 -42.31
N GLY A 590 -30.77 -15.62 -42.09
CA GLY A 590 -31.41 -15.90 -40.80
C GLY A 590 -31.44 -14.73 -39.80
N ARG A 591 -30.95 -13.53 -40.17
CA ARG A 591 -31.07 -12.33 -39.34
C ARG A 591 -32.20 -11.43 -39.83
N ILE A 592 -32.99 -10.91 -38.89
CA ILE A 592 -34.11 -10.00 -39.19
C ILE A 592 -33.76 -8.62 -38.62
N LEU A 593 -33.92 -7.57 -39.46
CA LEU A 593 -33.77 -6.18 -39.02
C LEU A 593 -35.06 -5.71 -38.37
N LYS A 594 -34.95 -5.11 -37.17
CA LYS A 594 -36.02 -4.42 -36.49
C LYS A 594 -35.66 -2.93 -36.47
N TRP A 595 -36.52 -2.07 -36.99
CA TRP A 595 -36.23 -0.68 -37.16
C TRP A 595 -36.61 0.13 -35.90
N LEU A 596 -35.67 0.87 -35.36
CA LEU A 596 -35.85 1.79 -34.22
C LEU A 596 -36.22 3.19 -34.72
N TRP A 597 -37.43 3.32 -35.30
CA TRP A 597 -37.91 4.56 -35.90
C TRP A 597 -37.79 5.80 -35.03
N PRO A 598 -38.09 5.75 -33.72
CA PRO A 598 -37.98 6.94 -32.81
C PRO A 598 -36.55 7.47 -32.68
N LEU A 599 -35.51 6.66 -32.89
CA LEU A 599 -34.11 7.06 -32.77
C LEU A 599 -33.53 7.56 -34.10
N CYS A 600 -34.21 7.35 -35.22
CA CYS A 600 -33.76 7.83 -36.51
C CYS A 600 -33.84 9.35 -36.63
N ARG A 601 -32.82 9.98 -37.16
CA ARG A 601 -32.70 11.41 -37.36
C ARG A 601 -32.20 11.71 -38.78
N GLY A 602 -32.49 12.93 -39.28
CA GLY A 602 -31.98 13.39 -40.54
C GLY A 602 -31.96 14.90 -40.65
N GLU A 603 -31.43 15.38 -41.75
CA GLU A 603 -31.41 16.80 -42.11
C GLU A 603 -32.30 17.03 -43.31
N ILE A 604 -33.16 18.07 -43.25
CA ILE A 604 -34.02 18.54 -44.34
C ILE A 604 -33.52 19.90 -44.76
N GLN A 605 -33.28 20.05 -46.04
CA GLN A 605 -33.09 21.36 -46.67
C GLN A 605 -34.43 21.96 -47.07
N ALA A 606 -34.73 23.14 -46.55
CA ALA A 606 -36.00 23.83 -46.77
C ALA A 606 -35.79 25.22 -47.36
N ASP A 607 -36.36 25.43 -48.51
CA ASP A 607 -36.32 26.73 -49.20
C ASP A 607 -37.63 27.51 -48.94
N ILE A 608 -37.80 27.92 -47.68
CA ILE A 608 -38.96 28.64 -47.20
C ILE A 608 -38.61 30.02 -46.65
N GLY A 609 -37.41 30.50 -46.96
CA GLY A 609 -36.91 31.82 -46.56
C GLY A 609 -37.40 32.96 -47.44
N LYS A 610 -36.86 34.16 -47.28
CA LYS A 610 -36.97 35.25 -48.24
C LYS A 610 -36.09 34.99 -49.44
N GLU A 611 -36.54 35.40 -50.60
CA GLU A 611 -35.79 35.35 -51.86
C GLU A 611 -34.38 35.91 -51.68
N GLY A 612 -33.36 35.17 -52.19
CA GLY A 612 -31.96 35.52 -52.09
C GLY A 612 -31.21 35.11 -50.81
N ARG A 613 -31.83 34.39 -49.86
CA ARG A 613 -31.17 33.77 -48.70
C ARG A 613 -30.84 32.31 -48.96
N PRO A 614 -29.73 31.78 -48.35
CA PRO A 614 -29.46 30.37 -48.44
C PRO A 614 -30.58 29.55 -47.79
N PRO A 615 -30.88 28.34 -48.26
CA PRO A 615 -31.90 27.47 -47.70
C PRO A 615 -31.62 27.14 -46.25
N PHE A 616 -32.70 26.95 -45.47
CA PHE A 616 -32.58 26.46 -44.10
C PHE A 616 -32.25 24.98 -44.07
N ILE A 617 -31.43 24.58 -43.09
CA ILE A 617 -31.13 23.17 -42.78
C ILE A 617 -31.76 22.82 -41.42
N PHE A 618 -32.75 21.92 -41.45
CA PHE A 618 -33.44 21.47 -40.26
C PHE A 618 -32.96 20.10 -39.85
N THR A 619 -32.34 19.97 -38.69
CA THR A 619 -32.08 18.66 -38.07
C THR A 619 -33.33 18.19 -37.36
N VAL A 620 -33.91 17.06 -37.76
CA VAL A 620 -35.20 16.58 -37.33
C VAL A 620 -35.18 15.08 -37.00
N THR A 621 -36.13 14.62 -36.17
CA THR A 621 -36.39 13.18 -36.00
C THR A 621 -37.08 12.64 -37.26
N LEU A 622 -37.05 11.32 -37.49
CA LEU A 622 -37.69 10.70 -38.63
C LEU A 622 -39.22 10.99 -38.63
N PHE A 623 -39.86 10.99 -37.47
CA PHE A 623 -41.26 11.34 -37.35
C PHE A 623 -41.53 12.82 -37.69
N GLN A 624 -40.69 13.71 -37.25
CA GLN A 624 -40.72 15.14 -37.64
C GLN A 624 -40.52 15.31 -39.14
N MET A 625 -39.56 14.55 -39.70
CA MET A 625 -39.31 14.53 -41.14
C MET A 625 -40.56 14.07 -41.92
N ALA A 626 -41.15 12.98 -41.50
CA ALA A 626 -42.40 12.45 -42.12
C ALA A 626 -43.54 13.44 -42.06
N ILE A 627 -43.67 14.22 -41.00
CA ILE A 627 -44.71 15.25 -40.86
C ILE A 627 -44.41 16.42 -41.80
N LEU A 628 -43.17 16.93 -41.82
CA LEU A 628 -42.79 18.10 -42.66
C LEU A 628 -42.88 17.79 -44.14
N LEU A 629 -42.50 16.63 -44.59
CA LEU A 629 -42.57 16.23 -46.00
C LEU A 629 -44.00 16.19 -46.58
N GLN A 630 -45.05 16.06 -45.70
CA GLN A 630 -46.44 16.14 -46.12
C GLN A 630 -46.84 17.55 -46.63
N PHE A 631 -46.15 18.61 -46.15
CA PHE A 631 -46.40 19.99 -46.56
C PHE A 631 -45.85 20.32 -47.96
N ASN A 632 -45.08 19.40 -48.57
CA ASN A 632 -44.71 19.50 -49.97
C ASN A 632 -45.94 19.35 -50.92
N ASP A 633 -46.93 18.52 -50.54
CA ASP A 633 -48.11 18.22 -51.36
C ASP A 633 -49.28 19.16 -51.06
N THR A 634 -49.43 19.63 -49.82
CA THR A 634 -50.56 20.43 -49.31
C THR A 634 -50.11 21.51 -48.36
N ALA A 635 -50.53 22.77 -48.60
CA ALA A 635 -50.12 23.90 -47.77
C ALA A 635 -50.72 23.90 -46.33
N VAL A 636 -51.93 23.31 -46.16
CA VAL A 636 -52.63 23.19 -44.89
C VAL A 636 -53.02 21.74 -44.67
N LEU A 637 -52.75 21.21 -43.51
CA LEU A 637 -53.04 19.83 -43.13
C LEU A 637 -53.73 19.81 -41.77
N THR A 638 -54.75 18.98 -41.65
CA THR A 638 -55.38 18.69 -40.36
C THR A 638 -54.62 17.63 -39.55
N MET A 639 -54.79 17.66 -38.17
CA MET A 639 -54.20 16.63 -37.30
C MET A 639 -54.61 15.20 -37.76
N GLY A 640 -55.87 15.03 -38.15
CA GLY A 640 -56.35 13.72 -38.61
C GLY A 640 -55.72 13.25 -39.93
N GLU A 641 -55.41 14.16 -40.86
CA GLU A 641 -54.72 13.80 -42.12
C GLU A 641 -53.26 13.43 -41.88
N ILE A 642 -52.59 14.18 -40.96
CA ILE A 642 -51.22 13.84 -40.57
C ILE A 642 -51.18 12.44 -39.92
N CYS A 643 -52.04 12.14 -38.99
CA CYS A 643 -52.13 10.80 -38.39
C CYS A 643 -52.41 9.68 -39.40
N LYS A 644 -53.35 9.92 -40.37
CA LYS A 644 -53.66 8.95 -41.46
C LYS A 644 -52.47 8.71 -42.38
N LYS A 645 -51.79 9.79 -42.83
CA LYS A 645 -50.68 9.68 -43.77
C LYS A 645 -49.40 9.08 -43.16
N THR A 646 -49.13 9.35 -41.88
CA THR A 646 -47.93 8.90 -41.17
C THR A 646 -48.17 7.60 -40.39
N LYS A 647 -49.43 7.25 -40.13
CA LYS A 647 -49.88 6.17 -39.24
C LYS A 647 -49.40 6.31 -37.76
N LEU A 648 -48.98 7.50 -37.36
CA LEU A 648 -48.62 7.81 -35.98
C LEU A 648 -49.85 8.02 -35.12
N SER A 649 -49.73 7.68 -33.87
CA SER A 649 -50.76 8.02 -32.87
C SER A 649 -50.83 9.56 -32.63
N ILE A 650 -51.97 10.07 -32.15
CA ILE A 650 -52.17 11.49 -31.88
C ILE A 650 -51.10 12.00 -30.92
N ASN A 651 -50.76 11.24 -29.88
CA ASN A 651 -49.75 11.61 -28.87
C ASN A 651 -48.35 11.72 -29.51
N GLU A 652 -47.98 10.82 -30.39
CA GLU A 652 -46.68 10.88 -31.08
C GLU A 652 -46.61 12.08 -32.02
N VAL A 653 -47.70 12.38 -32.73
CA VAL A 653 -47.79 13.56 -33.60
C VAL A 653 -47.70 14.86 -32.76
N ILE A 654 -48.39 14.97 -31.62
CA ILE A 654 -48.30 16.14 -30.73
C ILE A 654 -46.85 16.33 -30.27
N ASN A 655 -46.18 15.29 -29.77
CA ASN A 655 -44.82 15.39 -29.28
C ASN A 655 -43.81 15.86 -30.35
N ASN A 656 -44.03 15.51 -31.60
CA ASN A 656 -43.19 15.88 -32.72
C ASN A 656 -43.52 17.22 -33.35
N ILE A 657 -44.79 17.71 -33.29
CA ILE A 657 -45.24 19.01 -33.84
C ILE A 657 -44.96 20.18 -32.88
N VAL A 658 -45.04 19.98 -31.55
CA VAL A 658 -44.85 21.04 -30.55
C VAL A 658 -43.55 21.84 -30.75
N PRO A 659 -42.36 21.26 -31.06
CA PRO A 659 -41.15 21.99 -31.38
C PRO A 659 -41.33 22.94 -32.57
N PHE A 660 -42.08 22.56 -33.57
CA PHE A 660 -42.30 23.38 -34.79
C PHE A 660 -43.18 24.58 -34.49
N ILE A 661 -44.22 24.41 -33.63
CA ILE A 661 -45.10 25.51 -33.20
C ILE A 661 -44.33 26.48 -32.31
N LYS A 662 -43.54 26.00 -31.36
CA LYS A 662 -42.74 26.86 -30.46
C LYS A 662 -41.73 27.71 -31.22
N LEU A 663 -41.08 27.16 -32.23
CA LEU A 663 -40.13 27.89 -33.11
C LEU A 663 -40.83 28.62 -34.29
N LYS A 664 -42.17 28.66 -34.31
CA LYS A 664 -42.99 29.36 -35.30
C LYS A 664 -42.73 28.88 -36.76
N LEU A 665 -42.35 27.60 -36.93
CA LEU A 665 -42.25 27.00 -38.25
C LEU A 665 -43.63 26.58 -38.73
N LEU A 666 -44.49 26.05 -37.83
CA LEU A 666 -45.87 25.74 -38.10
C LEU A 666 -46.80 26.68 -37.31
N GLN A 667 -47.84 27.17 -37.96
CA GLN A 667 -48.94 27.92 -37.40
C GLN A 667 -50.15 26.99 -37.22
N GLN A 668 -50.77 27.01 -36.03
CA GLN A 668 -51.96 26.18 -35.76
C GLN A 668 -53.21 27.04 -35.72
N SER A 669 -54.32 26.49 -36.20
CA SER A 669 -55.65 27.10 -36.11
C SER A 669 -56.63 26.04 -35.52
N PRO A 670 -57.25 26.32 -34.37
CA PRO A 670 -57.19 27.51 -33.52
C PRO A 670 -55.89 27.55 -32.67
N PRO A 671 -55.39 28.74 -32.25
CA PRO A 671 -54.06 28.92 -31.63
C PRO A 671 -53.95 28.41 -30.19
N GLN A 672 -54.99 27.81 -29.63
CA GLN A 672 -55.03 27.29 -28.27
C GLN A 672 -54.31 25.93 -28.18
N ILE A 673 -53.42 25.75 -27.20
CA ILE A 673 -52.67 24.50 -27.00
C ILE A 673 -53.61 23.30 -26.76
N SER A 674 -54.73 23.50 -26.07
CA SER A 674 -55.76 22.47 -25.85
C SER A 674 -56.40 21.93 -27.15
N ALA A 675 -56.33 22.70 -28.24
CA ALA A 675 -56.83 22.25 -29.53
C ALA A 675 -55.97 21.17 -30.21
N LEU A 676 -54.71 20.97 -29.76
CA LEU A 676 -53.80 19.95 -30.30
C LEU A 676 -54.34 18.52 -30.19
N THR A 677 -55.23 18.24 -29.28
CA THR A 677 -55.88 16.94 -29.11
C THR A 677 -57.05 16.70 -30.10
N SER A 678 -57.46 17.74 -30.84
CA SER A 678 -58.57 17.63 -31.81
C SER A 678 -58.04 17.22 -33.17
N LEU A 679 -58.67 16.23 -33.77
CA LEU A 679 -58.38 15.78 -35.15
C LEU A 679 -58.63 16.85 -36.25
N ARG A 680 -59.37 17.94 -35.90
CA ARG A 680 -59.75 19.00 -36.82
C ARG A 680 -58.79 20.21 -36.74
N THR A 681 -57.81 20.20 -35.89
CA THR A 681 -56.81 21.30 -35.78
C THR A 681 -56.02 21.37 -37.05
N GLU A 682 -55.95 22.54 -37.66
CA GLU A 682 -55.22 22.79 -38.88
C GLU A 682 -53.82 23.32 -38.60
N PHE A 683 -52.84 22.93 -39.44
CA PHE A 683 -51.47 23.35 -39.39
C PHE A 683 -51.08 23.90 -40.76
N GLU A 684 -50.42 25.07 -40.74
CA GLU A 684 -49.92 25.73 -41.93
C GLU A 684 -48.43 26.06 -41.80
N LEU A 685 -47.63 25.88 -42.84
CA LEU A 685 -46.21 26.21 -42.88
C LEU A 685 -46.01 27.72 -42.97
N ALA A 686 -45.22 28.31 -42.07
CA ALA A 686 -44.93 29.73 -42.10
C ALA A 686 -44.05 30.11 -43.32
N HIS A 687 -44.64 30.88 -44.25
CA HIS A 687 -43.92 31.34 -45.38
C HIS A 687 -44.08 32.89 -45.55
N PRO A 688 -42.99 33.68 -45.57
CA PRO A 688 -41.54 33.33 -45.41
C PRO A 688 -41.17 33.07 -43.93
N TYR A 689 -40.47 31.99 -43.65
CA TYR A 689 -39.95 31.67 -42.34
C TYR A 689 -38.80 32.61 -41.95
N LYS A 690 -38.79 33.07 -40.68
CA LYS A 690 -37.75 33.97 -40.14
C LYS A 690 -37.06 33.34 -38.95
N ALA A 691 -35.76 33.07 -39.08
CA ALA A 691 -34.95 32.65 -37.94
C ALA A 691 -33.58 33.34 -37.98
N ALA A 692 -32.93 33.42 -36.80
CA ALA A 692 -31.61 34.04 -36.67
C ALA A 692 -30.48 33.16 -37.25
N LYS A 693 -30.66 31.84 -37.29
CA LYS A 693 -29.68 30.87 -37.82
C LYS A 693 -30.27 30.11 -39.00
N SER A 694 -29.42 29.78 -40.00
CA SER A 694 -29.81 28.95 -41.15
C SER A 694 -29.91 27.44 -40.74
N LYS A 695 -29.11 26.99 -39.76
CA LYS A 695 -29.15 25.61 -39.27
C LYS A 695 -29.91 25.58 -37.93
N ILE A 696 -31.03 24.86 -37.89
CA ILE A 696 -31.95 24.77 -36.73
C ILE A 696 -32.14 23.30 -36.35
N ASN A 697 -31.99 22.99 -35.10
CA ASN A 697 -32.16 21.64 -34.60
C ASN A 697 -33.52 21.52 -33.85
N PHE A 698 -34.44 20.76 -34.46
CA PHE A 698 -35.76 20.43 -33.88
C PHE A 698 -35.75 19.08 -33.18
N ALA A 699 -34.74 18.21 -33.47
CA ALA A 699 -34.64 16.88 -32.93
C ALA A 699 -34.25 16.86 -31.42
N ASN A 700 -33.57 17.89 -30.94
CA ASN A 700 -33.39 18.10 -29.52
C ASN A 700 -34.70 18.63 -28.95
N GLY A 701 -35.58 17.72 -28.48
CA GLY A 701 -36.87 18.07 -27.88
C GLY A 701 -36.70 19.20 -26.87
N ILE A 702 -37.35 20.31 -27.05
CA ILE A 702 -37.50 21.33 -26.02
C ILE A 702 -38.21 20.60 -24.88
N LYS A 703 -37.56 20.54 -23.68
CA LYS A 703 -38.23 20.07 -22.46
C LYS A 703 -39.58 20.75 -22.40
N SER A 704 -40.65 20.04 -22.75
CA SER A 704 -41.97 20.65 -22.88
C SER A 704 -42.76 20.29 -21.66
N ASP A 705 -42.74 21.17 -20.68
CA ASP A 705 -43.76 21.21 -19.62
C ASP A 705 -45.17 21.20 -20.18
N VAL A 706 -45.34 21.54 -21.47
CA VAL A 706 -46.60 21.60 -22.16
C VAL A 706 -47.10 20.24 -22.64
N ALA A 707 -46.24 19.38 -23.15
CA ALA A 707 -46.64 18.02 -23.53
C ALA A 707 -46.93 17.14 -22.29
N SER A 708 -46.16 17.33 -21.21
CA SER A 708 -46.38 16.66 -19.93
C SER A 708 -47.68 17.14 -19.24
N VAL A 709 -47.98 18.42 -19.31
CA VAL A 709 -49.24 18.98 -18.75
C VAL A 709 -50.46 18.51 -19.53
N LEU A 710 -50.41 18.44 -20.85
CA LEU A 710 -51.49 17.89 -21.67
C LEU A 710 -51.72 16.40 -21.51
N LEU A 711 -50.61 15.65 -21.34
CA LEU A 711 -50.64 14.20 -21.10
C LEU A 711 -51.15 13.88 -19.68
N SER A 712 -50.79 14.66 -18.66
CA SER A 712 -51.25 14.49 -17.30
C SER A 712 -52.77 14.78 -17.10
N GLN A 713 -53.30 15.69 -17.91
CA GLN A 713 -54.78 15.93 -17.92
C GLN A 713 -55.55 14.77 -18.58
N GLN A 714 -54.98 14.01 -19.47
CA GLN A 714 -55.59 12.80 -20.07
C GLN A 714 -55.40 11.53 -19.23
N GLN A 715 -54.34 11.40 -18.46
CA GLN A 715 -54.05 10.23 -17.62
C GLN A 715 -54.94 10.10 -16.40
N GLN A 716 -55.65 11.16 -15.99
CA GLN A 716 -56.71 11.08 -14.97
C GLN A 716 -57.98 10.34 -15.44
N GLN A 717 -58.09 10.03 -16.74
CA GLN A 717 -59.25 9.30 -17.29
C GLN A 717 -58.99 7.89 -17.78
N GLN A 718 -57.71 7.42 -17.89
CA GLN A 718 -57.38 6.07 -18.29
C GLN A 718 -56.16 5.53 -17.57
N GLN A 719 -56.39 4.92 -16.39
CA GLN A 719 -55.44 3.95 -15.81
C GLN A 719 -55.50 2.67 -16.65
N GLN A 720 -54.45 2.36 -17.33
CA GLN A 720 -53.91 1.06 -17.80
C GLN A 720 -53.37 1.18 -19.22
N GLN A 721 -52.08 1.38 -19.31
CA GLN A 721 -51.13 0.78 -20.25
C GLN A 721 -49.90 1.67 -20.32
N GLY A 722 -48.78 1.15 -19.86
CA GLY A 722 -47.46 1.83 -19.81
C GLY A 722 -47.01 2.20 -21.23
N ASN A 723 -46.94 3.50 -21.48
CA ASN A 723 -46.33 4.08 -22.65
C ASN A 723 -44.99 4.68 -22.28
N HIS A 724 -43.93 3.94 -22.58
CA HIS A 724 -42.55 4.43 -22.48
C HIS A 724 -42.28 5.47 -23.57
N ASN A 725 -42.15 6.74 -23.21
CA ASN A 725 -41.74 7.80 -24.11
C ASN A 725 -40.23 7.72 -24.44
N LEU A 726 -39.87 7.03 -25.50
CA LEU A 726 -38.48 6.92 -26.01
C LEU A 726 -37.94 8.17 -26.70
N GLY A 727 -38.67 9.27 -26.78
CA GLY A 727 -38.31 10.43 -27.62
C GLY A 727 -37.39 11.47 -27.01
N ASN A 728 -37.19 11.52 -25.72
CA ASN A 728 -36.35 12.53 -25.04
C ASN A 728 -35.26 11.88 -24.20
N LEU A 729 -34.06 11.89 -24.74
CA LEU A 729 -32.82 11.43 -24.11
C LEU A 729 -32.26 12.47 -23.07
N ALA A 730 -33.10 13.26 -22.43
CA ALA A 730 -32.71 14.05 -21.25
C ALA A 730 -32.93 13.20 -20.00
N ASP A 731 -31.92 13.09 -19.13
CA ASP A 731 -32.04 12.37 -17.86
C ASP A 731 -33.13 13.04 -17.00
N THR A 732 -34.31 12.49 -17.02
CA THR A 732 -35.39 12.85 -16.09
C THR A 732 -35.32 11.97 -14.86
N GLN A 733 -35.88 12.38 -13.75
CA GLN A 733 -35.90 11.60 -12.51
C GLN A 733 -36.58 10.23 -12.72
N ASP A 734 -37.59 10.18 -13.60
CA ASP A 734 -38.27 8.94 -14.03
C ASP A 734 -37.31 7.96 -14.75
N ASP A 735 -36.33 8.45 -15.54
CA ASP A 735 -35.33 7.64 -16.22
C ASP A 735 -34.34 7.00 -15.23
N LEU A 736 -34.10 7.65 -14.08
CA LEU A 736 -33.22 7.13 -13.01
C LEU A 736 -33.91 6.02 -12.21
N GLU A 737 -35.18 6.21 -11.90
CA GLU A 737 -36.01 5.21 -11.19
C GLU A 737 -36.16 3.94 -12.05
N GLU A 738 -36.42 4.10 -13.36
CA GLU A 738 -36.47 2.97 -14.31
C GLU A 738 -35.12 2.24 -14.38
N THR A 739 -34.01 2.99 -14.44
CA THR A 739 -32.65 2.41 -14.47
C THR A 739 -32.34 1.62 -13.20
N ASN A 740 -32.76 2.11 -12.03
CA ASN A 740 -32.56 1.42 -10.75
C ASN A 740 -33.43 0.15 -10.65
N ALA A 741 -34.70 0.20 -11.09
CA ALA A 741 -35.58 -0.96 -11.10
C ALA A 741 -35.04 -2.08 -12.04
N GLU A 742 -34.54 -1.69 -13.22
CA GLU A 742 -33.87 -2.65 -14.12
C GLU A 742 -32.59 -3.22 -13.52
N LEU A 743 -31.79 -2.40 -12.81
CA LEU A 743 -30.56 -2.83 -12.13
C LEU A 743 -30.87 -3.89 -11.07
N ASP A 744 -31.90 -3.66 -10.26
CA ASP A 744 -32.35 -4.63 -9.25
C ASP A 744 -32.81 -5.94 -9.87
N SER A 745 -33.49 -5.88 -11.01
CA SER A 745 -33.89 -7.09 -11.76
C SER A 745 -32.66 -7.84 -12.32
N GLU A 746 -31.70 -7.14 -12.89
CA GLU A 746 -30.46 -7.75 -13.40
C GLU A 746 -29.63 -8.37 -12.25
N ARG A 747 -29.56 -7.72 -11.09
CA ARG A 747 -28.92 -8.24 -9.86
C ARG A 747 -29.58 -9.52 -9.37
N GLN A 748 -30.92 -9.56 -9.39
CA GLN A 748 -31.68 -10.72 -9.00
C GLN A 748 -31.35 -11.94 -9.89
N VAL A 749 -31.40 -11.77 -11.21
CA VAL A 749 -31.05 -12.83 -12.17
C VAL A 749 -29.60 -13.27 -12.02
N PHE A 750 -28.68 -12.34 -11.76
CA PHE A 750 -27.27 -12.68 -11.52
C PHE A 750 -27.10 -13.52 -10.25
N LEU A 751 -27.75 -13.15 -9.15
CA LEU A 751 -27.74 -13.93 -7.89
C LEU A 751 -28.33 -15.32 -8.08
N GLU A 752 -29.43 -15.46 -8.80
CA GLU A 752 -30.00 -16.77 -9.17
C GLU A 752 -28.96 -17.63 -9.92
N SER A 753 -28.26 -17.03 -10.89
CA SER A 753 -27.19 -17.72 -11.63
C SER A 753 -26.03 -18.15 -10.73
N CYS A 754 -25.61 -17.29 -9.79
CA CYS A 754 -24.57 -17.61 -8.81
C CYS A 754 -24.97 -18.78 -7.91
N ILE A 755 -26.17 -18.75 -7.35
CA ILE A 755 -26.71 -19.79 -6.48
C ILE A 755 -26.77 -21.15 -7.21
N VAL A 756 -27.29 -21.16 -8.45
CA VAL A 756 -27.34 -22.39 -9.27
C VAL A 756 -25.93 -22.91 -9.56
N ARG A 757 -24.98 -22.04 -9.90
CA ARG A 757 -23.59 -22.44 -10.17
C ARG A 757 -22.90 -23.03 -8.94
N ILE A 758 -23.10 -22.42 -7.76
CA ILE A 758 -22.57 -22.91 -6.48
C ILE A 758 -23.14 -24.27 -6.13
N LEU A 759 -24.46 -24.43 -6.22
CA LEU A 759 -25.13 -25.69 -5.87
C LEU A 759 -24.81 -26.79 -6.91
N LYS A 760 -24.68 -26.48 -8.19
CA LYS A 760 -24.21 -27.45 -9.20
C LYS A 760 -22.81 -27.99 -8.91
N LYS A 761 -21.93 -27.13 -8.35
CA LYS A 761 -20.55 -27.52 -8.00
C LYS A 761 -20.51 -28.39 -6.74
N ASN A 762 -21.28 -28.04 -5.72
CA ASN A 762 -21.18 -28.61 -4.37
C ASN A 762 -22.25 -29.64 -4.06
N GLY A 763 -23.31 -29.77 -4.90
CA GLY A 763 -24.45 -30.65 -4.71
C GLY A 763 -25.42 -30.17 -3.65
N LYS A 764 -24.99 -30.17 -2.37
CA LYS A 764 -25.78 -29.76 -1.19
C LYS A 764 -24.98 -28.78 -0.37
N LEU A 765 -25.61 -27.70 0.11
CA LEU A 765 -25.00 -26.71 0.97
C LEU A 765 -25.97 -26.16 2.02
N HIS A 766 -25.45 -25.92 3.20
CA HIS A 766 -26.13 -25.22 4.28
C HIS A 766 -26.34 -23.74 3.96
N HIS A 767 -27.44 -23.15 4.45
CA HIS A 767 -27.84 -21.76 4.17
C HIS A 767 -26.71 -20.74 4.40
N SER A 768 -26.00 -20.82 5.53
CA SER A 768 -24.92 -19.89 5.85
C SER A 768 -23.75 -20.00 4.87
N SER A 769 -23.36 -21.20 4.48
CA SER A 769 -22.30 -21.45 3.51
C SER A 769 -22.67 -20.97 2.12
N LEU A 770 -23.92 -21.25 1.68
CA LEU A 770 -24.44 -20.80 0.40
C LEU A 770 -24.47 -19.25 0.31
N VAL A 771 -24.95 -18.59 1.36
CA VAL A 771 -24.97 -17.13 1.41
C VAL A 771 -23.56 -16.55 1.35
N ASN A 772 -22.62 -17.10 2.10
CA ASN A 772 -21.23 -16.63 2.11
C ASN A 772 -20.55 -16.82 0.75
N GLU A 773 -20.69 -17.99 0.12
CA GLU A 773 -20.13 -18.25 -1.20
C GLU A 773 -20.77 -17.34 -2.27
N CYS A 774 -22.07 -17.09 -2.15
CA CYS A 774 -22.79 -16.17 -3.05
C CYS A 774 -22.29 -14.72 -2.88
N ILE A 775 -22.06 -14.26 -1.66
CA ILE A 775 -21.46 -12.94 -1.40
C ILE A 775 -20.08 -12.84 -2.02
N VAL A 776 -19.22 -13.83 -1.80
CA VAL A 776 -17.86 -13.85 -2.37
C VAL A 776 -17.88 -13.78 -3.90
N MET A 777 -18.79 -14.52 -4.54
CA MET A 777 -18.90 -14.54 -6.01
C MET A 777 -19.46 -13.22 -6.57
N ALA A 778 -20.35 -12.55 -5.83
CA ALA A 778 -20.96 -11.30 -6.26
C ALA A 778 -20.11 -10.06 -5.97
N GLN A 779 -19.18 -10.12 -5.02
CA GLN A 779 -18.34 -8.98 -4.59
C GLN A 779 -17.53 -8.30 -5.71
N GLU A 780 -17.22 -9.01 -6.76
CA GLU A 780 -16.53 -8.44 -7.93
C GLU A 780 -17.40 -7.43 -8.71
N ARG A 781 -18.73 -7.52 -8.61
CA ARG A 781 -19.68 -6.67 -9.32
C ARG A 781 -20.43 -5.70 -8.42
N PHE A 782 -20.98 -6.21 -7.31
CA PHE A 782 -21.71 -5.43 -6.30
C PHE A 782 -21.76 -6.18 -4.96
N HIS A 783 -22.06 -5.47 -3.88
CA HIS A 783 -22.28 -6.08 -2.57
C HIS A 783 -23.75 -6.46 -2.38
N PRO A 784 -24.11 -7.76 -2.49
CA PRO A 784 -25.50 -8.17 -2.35
C PRO A 784 -25.99 -8.06 -0.91
N LYS A 785 -27.19 -7.53 -0.73
CA LYS A 785 -27.89 -7.57 0.56
C LYS A 785 -28.38 -9.00 0.81
N VAL A 786 -28.32 -9.46 2.06
CA VAL A 786 -28.78 -10.81 2.43
C VAL A 786 -30.25 -11.03 2.04
N SER A 787 -31.07 -9.96 2.10
CA SER A 787 -32.47 -9.97 1.65
C SER A 787 -32.62 -10.31 0.16
N MET A 788 -31.72 -9.81 -0.70
CA MET A 788 -31.74 -10.12 -2.13
C MET A 788 -31.36 -11.58 -2.40
N ILE A 789 -30.35 -12.10 -1.68
CA ILE A 789 -29.96 -13.50 -1.78
C ILE A 789 -31.11 -14.44 -1.33
N LYS A 790 -31.77 -14.10 -0.21
CA LYS A 790 -32.93 -14.86 0.27
C LYS A 790 -34.05 -14.87 -0.77
N ARG A 791 -34.35 -13.71 -1.35
CA ARG A 791 -35.36 -13.62 -2.42
C ARG A 791 -34.98 -14.48 -3.63
N ALA A 792 -33.70 -14.44 -4.06
CA ALA A 792 -33.22 -15.25 -5.17
C ALA A 792 -33.34 -16.76 -4.87
N ILE A 793 -33.09 -17.18 -3.62
CA ILE A 793 -33.29 -18.57 -3.19
C ILE A 793 -34.78 -18.94 -3.27
N GLU A 794 -35.70 -18.10 -2.79
CA GLU A 794 -37.14 -18.34 -2.84
C GLU A 794 -37.66 -18.40 -4.28
N ASP A 795 -37.19 -17.49 -5.15
CA ASP A 795 -37.53 -17.50 -6.58
C ASP A 795 -37.06 -18.80 -7.28
N LEU A 796 -35.84 -19.27 -6.93
CA LEU A 796 -35.31 -20.53 -7.47
C LEU A 796 -36.06 -21.77 -6.96
N ILE A 797 -36.54 -21.76 -5.72
CA ILE A 797 -37.40 -22.80 -5.15
C ILE A 797 -38.74 -22.81 -5.89
N SER A 798 -39.35 -21.62 -6.10
CA SER A 798 -40.63 -21.49 -6.82
C SER A 798 -40.55 -21.92 -8.29
N LYS A 799 -39.36 -21.78 -8.90
CA LYS A 799 -39.03 -22.21 -10.27
C LYS A 799 -38.56 -23.67 -10.34
N GLU A 800 -38.55 -24.42 -9.24
CA GLU A 800 -38.15 -25.83 -9.13
C GLU A 800 -36.67 -26.12 -9.54
N TYR A 801 -35.79 -25.14 -9.48
CA TYR A 801 -34.35 -25.34 -9.73
C TYR A 801 -33.60 -25.88 -8.53
N ILE A 802 -34.05 -25.55 -7.33
CA ILE A 802 -33.48 -25.98 -6.05
C ILE A 802 -34.57 -26.42 -5.10
N GLN A 803 -34.22 -27.33 -4.17
CA GLN A 803 -35.12 -27.72 -3.09
C GLN A 803 -34.47 -27.52 -1.72
N ARG A 804 -35.32 -27.28 -0.73
CA ARG A 804 -34.94 -27.24 0.68
C ARG A 804 -35.13 -28.65 1.26
N LEU A 805 -34.11 -29.19 1.92
CA LEU A 805 -34.17 -30.51 2.58
C LEU A 805 -34.98 -30.45 3.88
N GLU A 806 -35.25 -31.62 4.47
CA GLU A 806 -36.09 -31.79 5.67
C GLU A 806 -35.53 -31.07 6.91
N ASP A 807 -34.21 -30.78 6.96
CA ASP A 807 -33.59 -30.04 8.03
C ASP A 807 -33.96 -28.52 8.01
N GLY A 808 -34.57 -28.02 6.94
CA GLY A 808 -34.97 -26.65 6.76
C GLY A 808 -33.84 -25.66 6.49
N GLU A 809 -32.57 -26.07 6.55
CA GLU A 809 -31.40 -25.22 6.43
C GLU A 809 -30.44 -25.58 5.29
N THR A 810 -30.61 -26.73 4.69
CA THR A 810 -29.79 -27.23 3.57
C THR A 810 -30.56 -27.17 2.25
N TYR A 811 -29.86 -26.73 1.21
CA TYR A 811 -30.38 -26.63 -0.17
C TYR A 811 -29.69 -27.62 -1.08
N GLU A 812 -30.41 -28.19 -2.00
CA GLU A 812 -29.94 -29.12 -3.02
C GLU A 812 -30.38 -28.65 -4.40
N TYR A 813 -29.51 -28.81 -5.39
CA TYR A 813 -29.83 -28.54 -6.80
C TYR A 813 -30.70 -29.66 -7.39
N LEU A 814 -31.80 -29.27 -7.99
CA LEU A 814 -32.66 -30.18 -8.78
C LEU A 814 -32.19 -30.14 -10.26
N ALA A 815 -31.73 -31.24 -10.81
CA ALA A 815 -31.14 -31.31 -12.16
C ALA A 815 -32.15 -30.98 -13.28
#